data_f1f6e5325327b4d6a0e253c474ffd793
#
_entry.id   f1f6e5325327b4d6a0e253c474ffd793
#
_cell.length_a   1.000
_cell.length_b   1.000
_cell.length_c   1.000
_cell.angle_alpha   90.00
_cell.angle_beta   90.00
_cell.angle_gamma   90.00
#
_symmetry.space_group_name_H-M   'P 1'
#
loop_
_entity.id
_entity.type
_entity.pdbx_description
1 polymer ?
#
loop_
_entity_poly.entity_id
_entity_poly.type
_entity_poly.pdbx_seq_one_letter_code
_entity_poly.pdbx_strand_id
1 'polypeptide(L)'
;MRQNYLLLSLLLLTVYLSGCVTDPLEGSWDYTIRVGQEEFSGAMKLSKNGSSYTGTMVSFDMGEMLLTNLRIAGNKLQGDFQWDGDPCIIDGVFQDANFEGTVQVGQSRFPIVATRQSEPAKPYDPPVVQYILSDKDVKDSDGNIDHAGLIGDFSMEGYKRGGRIYNSNCINCHGIQDVEGSIPTAHKFWSQAFKAGYDPFSMYQTISKGYGVMPPQLTLTHQEKYDVILYIRENFIKKSNNDQYFPVTPAYLARLPKGSSKGLEAKPYHPWSDMDYGNFLINTYELADEKTGIKRFHSPGPTPYPDEDYRQNNFAYKGIAVRLDAGPGGVSAGKAWMIFDHDVMRVAGAWTGEGFIDWEGILLNDKHETYPRTIGQLHFETPVGPGWANPSTGSFEDPRFTARDGRHFGPLPKTWANYKGLYHHGDNVIISYSVGNAAILEKLGMERGAGQIVFTRTLNISPSRESLKMRVAAVGTNVAVSGNGASLKEEDGYVVLHVSTFSRAPIKLFIAKPGSSSLDEFVKRASPPELLDRYTKGGAPHYQETLNTNVTKGKEDGTFAVDLLTPPFQNPWKSRMKLSGIDFMKNPDIGVLCTTDGDVWKVTGLTNNKGILTWKRIASGLFQPLGIKVLNEKIYVTCRDQLVLLRDLNGDDETDFYESFNHDHQVTDHFHEFAMGLQADKAGNLYYAKSGRHAREALIPQHGTLLKVSKDGSATEIIATGFRAANGVCINPDESFIVTDQQGYWNPMNRVNWIEGKGKFYGNMWGYNPPADTSGAAMEQPLVWVDMEFDRSPSELLWVNSKKWGALDGSLLSFSYGYGKIQLVLLEEINGQKQGGVVDLPGVKLLTGVMRGRFNPSDGQLYAC
;
A
#
# COMPACT_ATOMS: atom_id res chain seq x y z
N MET A 1 0.47 -86.49 5.62
CA MET A 1 0.33 -85.19 6.28
C MET A 1 1.47 -84.17 5.95
N ARG A 2 2.21 -84.30 4.87
CA ARG A 2 3.31 -83.37 4.50
C ARG A 2 3.14 -82.71 3.15
N GLN A 3 2.07 -83.02 2.40
CA GLN A 3 1.78 -82.38 1.10
C GLN A 3 0.77 -81.21 1.14
N ASN A 4 0.05 -81.05 2.27
CA ASN A 4 -0.94 -80.00 2.35
C ASN A 4 -0.43 -78.62 2.94
N TYR A 5 0.81 -78.65 3.47
CA TYR A 5 1.44 -77.40 3.99
C TYR A 5 2.18 -76.61 2.90
N LEU A 6 2.55 -77.26 1.81
CA LEU A 6 3.23 -76.58 0.69
C LEU A 6 2.25 -75.79 -0.22
N LEU A 7 0.98 -76.27 -0.29
CA LEU A 7 -0.05 -75.57 -1.09
C LEU A 7 -0.62 -74.32 -0.33
N LEU A 8 -0.65 -74.44 0.99
CA LEU A 8 -1.13 -73.29 1.81
C LEU A 8 -0.09 -72.16 1.90
N SER A 9 1.19 -72.50 1.87
CA SER A 9 2.30 -71.52 1.86
C SER A 9 2.46 -70.84 0.47
N LEU A 10 2.09 -71.55 -0.62
CA LEU A 10 2.07 -70.91 -1.96
C LEU A 10 0.86 -70.02 -2.18
N LEU A 11 -0.32 -70.37 -1.54
CA LEU A 11 -1.51 -69.48 -1.60
C LEU A 11 -1.38 -68.23 -0.73
N LEU A 12 -0.63 -68.28 0.39
CA LEU A 12 -0.34 -67.11 1.23
C LEU A 12 0.75 -66.19 0.63
N LEU A 13 1.64 -66.72 -0.22
CA LEU A 13 2.66 -65.98 -0.91
C LEU A 13 2.08 -65.19 -2.14
N THR A 14 0.97 -65.71 -2.73
CA THR A 14 0.31 -65.02 -3.87
C THR A 14 -0.67 -63.94 -3.43
N VAL A 15 -1.12 -63.90 -2.16
CA VAL A 15 -1.94 -62.84 -1.59
C VAL A 15 -1.11 -61.63 -1.10
N TYR A 16 0.20 -61.82 -0.89
CA TYR A 16 1.11 -60.72 -0.49
C TYR A 16 1.80 -60.00 -1.66
N LEU A 17 1.53 -60.40 -2.90
CA LEU A 17 2.10 -59.77 -4.10
C LEU A 17 1.04 -59.01 -4.94
N SER A 18 -0.16 -58.82 -4.45
CA SER A 18 -1.06 -57.77 -4.94
C SER A 18 -0.72 -56.47 -4.24
N GLY A 19 0.53 -56.00 -4.40
CA GLY A 19 0.86 -54.62 -4.18
C GLY A 19 -0.08 -53.77 -5.05
N CYS A 20 -0.78 -52.83 -4.47
CA CYS A 20 -1.49 -51.81 -5.21
C CYS A 20 -0.53 -51.26 -6.26
N VAL A 21 -0.75 -51.58 -7.54
CA VAL A 21 -0.10 -50.89 -8.64
C VAL A 21 -0.69 -49.48 -8.60
N THR A 22 -0.01 -48.58 -7.92
CA THR A 22 -0.37 -47.18 -7.94
C THR A 22 -0.19 -46.70 -9.38
N ASP A 23 -1.22 -46.04 -9.91
CA ASP A 23 -1.16 -45.47 -11.27
C ASP A 23 0.07 -44.52 -11.36
N PRO A 24 0.93 -44.71 -12.38
CA PRO A 24 2.16 -43.92 -12.47
C PRO A 24 1.92 -42.41 -12.66
N LEU A 25 0.71 -42.01 -13.00
CA LEU A 25 0.37 -40.59 -13.16
C LEU A 25 -0.34 -40.01 -11.94
N GLU A 26 -0.87 -40.82 -11.04
CA GLU A 26 -1.45 -40.40 -9.78
C GLU A 26 -0.36 -39.90 -8.83
N GLY A 27 -0.58 -38.70 -8.23
CA GLY A 27 0.33 -38.11 -7.28
C GLY A 27 0.46 -36.60 -7.46
N SER A 28 1.52 -36.04 -6.88
CA SER A 28 1.82 -34.62 -6.92
C SER A 28 2.99 -34.34 -7.85
N TRP A 29 2.88 -33.22 -8.59
CA TRP A 29 3.84 -32.81 -9.61
C TRP A 29 4.19 -31.34 -9.37
N ASP A 30 5.44 -30.98 -9.18
CA ASP A 30 5.87 -29.60 -9.12
C ASP A 30 5.97 -29.03 -10.55
N TYR A 31 5.19 -28.00 -10.85
CA TYR A 31 5.18 -27.40 -12.18
C TYR A 31 5.75 -25.98 -12.20
N THR A 32 6.20 -25.59 -13.39
CA THR A 32 6.61 -24.21 -13.72
C THR A 32 6.05 -23.85 -15.10
N ILE A 33 5.33 -22.71 -15.16
CA ILE A 33 4.83 -22.09 -16.38
C ILE A 33 5.70 -20.87 -16.66
N ARG A 34 6.20 -20.72 -17.91
CA ARG A 34 7.01 -19.58 -18.32
C ARG A 34 6.23 -18.61 -19.17
N VAL A 35 6.16 -17.36 -18.74
CA VAL A 35 5.49 -16.28 -19.46
C VAL A 35 6.52 -15.16 -19.68
N GLY A 36 7.14 -15.16 -20.87
CA GLY A 36 8.25 -14.25 -21.13
C GLY A 36 9.47 -14.54 -20.26
N GLN A 37 9.83 -13.61 -19.37
CA GLN A 37 10.92 -13.79 -18.40
C GLN A 37 10.39 -14.18 -17.00
N GLU A 38 9.09 -14.29 -16.83
CA GLU A 38 8.49 -14.64 -15.55
C GLU A 38 8.21 -16.15 -15.47
N GLU A 39 8.40 -16.71 -14.29
CA GLU A 39 8.12 -18.11 -14.00
C GLU A 39 7.06 -18.24 -12.89
N PHE A 40 5.96 -18.91 -13.21
CA PHE A 40 4.89 -19.23 -12.27
C PHE A 40 5.01 -20.69 -11.85
N SER A 41 5.32 -20.93 -10.59
CA SER A 41 5.56 -22.28 -10.08
C SER A 41 4.48 -22.71 -9.10
N GLY A 42 4.23 -24.00 -9.03
CA GLY A 42 3.23 -24.57 -8.14
C GLY A 42 3.24 -26.09 -8.12
N ALA A 43 2.18 -26.67 -7.54
CA ALA A 43 1.98 -28.10 -7.49
C ALA A 43 0.70 -28.50 -8.25
N MET A 44 0.80 -29.47 -9.14
CA MET A 44 -0.34 -30.12 -9.80
C MET A 44 -0.56 -31.49 -9.13
N LYS A 45 -1.76 -31.71 -8.62
CA LYS A 45 -2.14 -32.98 -7.99
C LYS A 45 -3.13 -33.71 -8.88
N LEU A 46 -2.83 -34.96 -9.21
CA LEU A 46 -3.70 -35.84 -9.97
C LEU A 46 -4.14 -37.01 -9.09
N SER A 47 -5.42 -37.31 -9.12
CA SER A 47 -6.02 -38.44 -8.42
C SER A 47 -6.88 -39.25 -9.38
N LYS A 48 -6.75 -40.57 -9.34
CA LYS A 48 -7.52 -41.48 -10.18
C LYS A 48 -8.75 -42.00 -9.45
N ASN A 49 -9.92 -41.86 -10.08
CA ASN A 49 -11.16 -42.42 -9.56
C ASN A 49 -11.81 -43.33 -10.61
N GLY A 50 -11.59 -44.63 -10.48
CA GLY A 50 -12.01 -45.62 -11.48
C GLY A 50 -11.25 -45.45 -12.79
N SER A 51 -11.96 -45.12 -13.86
CA SER A 51 -11.38 -44.86 -15.19
C SER A 51 -11.10 -43.39 -15.48
N SER A 52 -11.46 -42.47 -14.57
CA SER A 52 -11.31 -41.03 -14.76
C SER A 52 -10.31 -40.44 -13.79
N TYR A 53 -9.76 -39.32 -14.17
CA TYR A 53 -8.88 -38.52 -13.30
C TYR A 53 -9.53 -37.22 -12.88
N THR A 54 -9.19 -36.78 -11.69
CA THR A 54 -9.45 -35.43 -11.18
C THR A 54 -8.11 -34.77 -10.88
N GLY A 55 -8.04 -33.47 -11.00
CA GLY A 55 -6.79 -32.76 -10.74
C GLY A 55 -7.01 -31.35 -10.22
N THR A 56 -6.03 -30.88 -9.49
CA THR A 56 -5.93 -29.47 -9.06
C THR A 56 -4.53 -28.94 -9.35
N MET A 57 -4.42 -27.70 -9.72
CA MET A 57 -3.17 -26.96 -9.75
C MET A 57 -3.20 -25.93 -8.65
N VAL A 58 -2.08 -25.82 -7.90
CA VAL A 58 -1.96 -24.87 -6.81
C VAL A 58 -0.69 -24.07 -7.03
N SER A 59 -0.79 -22.76 -7.07
CA SER A 59 0.33 -21.84 -7.15
C SER A 59 0.17 -20.76 -6.08
N PHE A 60 1.29 -20.21 -5.65
CA PHE A 60 1.27 -19.08 -4.74
C PHE A 60 0.56 -17.87 -5.37
N ASP A 61 0.87 -17.59 -6.65
CA ASP A 61 0.37 -16.41 -7.34
C ASP A 61 -1.08 -16.58 -7.86
N MET A 62 -1.46 -17.83 -8.18
CA MET A 62 -2.73 -18.13 -8.83
C MET A 62 -3.76 -18.83 -7.94
N GLY A 63 -3.36 -19.19 -6.70
CA GLY A 63 -4.21 -19.93 -5.78
C GLY A 63 -4.45 -21.38 -6.19
N GLU A 64 -5.60 -21.94 -5.80
CA GLU A 64 -6.03 -23.30 -6.18
C GLU A 64 -6.96 -23.24 -7.37
N MET A 65 -6.58 -23.98 -8.42
CA MET A 65 -7.30 -24.06 -9.69
C MET A 65 -7.73 -25.50 -9.91
N LEU A 66 -9.02 -25.74 -10.06
CA LEU A 66 -9.55 -27.05 -10.38
C LEU A 66 -9.34 -27.35 -11.87
N LEU A 67 -8.74 -28.50 -12.19
CA LEU A 67 -8.69 -29.01 -13.55
C LEU A 67 -10.05 -29.60 -13.91
N THR A 68 -10.74 -28.98 -14.85
CA THR A 68 -12.02 -29.41 -15.38
C THR A 68 -11.82 -30.04 -16.75
N ASN A 69 -12.79 -30.79 -17.23
CA ASN A 69 -12.72 -31.52 -18.52
C ASN A 69 -11.42 -32.35 -18.68
N LEU A 70 -10.85 -32.80 -17.56
CA LEU A 70 -9.57 -33.47 -17.51
C LEU A 70 -9.66 -34.82 -18.22
N ARG A 71 -8.83 -35.00 -19.24
CA ARG A 71 -8.69 -36.24 -20.02
C ARG A 71 -7.23 -36.67 -20.02
N ILE A 72 -7.00 -37.91 -19.59
CA ILE A 72 -5.69 -38.53 -19.67
C ILE A 72 -5.83 -39.77 -20.54
N ALA A 73 -5.16 -39.80 -21.69
CA ALA A 73 -5.18 -40.91 -22.62
C ALA A 73 -3.73 -41.41 -22.86
N GLY A 74 -3.41 -42.56 -22.31
CA GLY A 74 -2.03 -43.05 -22.23
C GLY A 74 -1.21 -42.09 -21.33
N ASN A 75 -0.21 -41.45 -21.92
CA ASN A 75 0.63 -40.48 -21.27
C ASN A 75 0.29 -39.01 -21.63
N LYS A 76 -0.78 -38.77 -22.38
CA LYS A 76 -1.20 -37.43 -22.79
C LYS A 76 -2.28 -36.88 -21.86
N LEU A 77 -2.06 -35.67 -21.29
CA LEU A 77 -3.01 -34.94 -20.47
C LEU A 77 -3.58 -33.76 -21.26
N GLN A 78 -4.87 -33.57 -21.14
CA GLN A 78 -5.57 -32.37 -21.61
C GLN A 78 -6.64 -32.01 -20.55
N GLY A 79 -6.73 -30.73 -20.20
CA GLY A 79 -7.71 -30.23 -19.22
C GLY A 79 -7.87 -28.73 -19.29
N ASP A 80 -8.94 -28.23 -18.67
CA ASP A 80 -9.26 -26.82 -18.60
C ASP A 80 -9.12 -26.36 -17.14
N PHE A 81 -8.72 -25.10 -16.92
CA PHE A 81 -8.74 -24.45 -15.61
C PHE A 81 -8.97 -22.94 -15.79
N GLN A 82 -9.15 -22.24 -14.71
CA GLN A 82 -9.26 -20.78 -14.72
C GLN A 82 -8.06 -20.16 -14.02
N TRP A 83 -7.44 -19.18 -14.67
CA TRP A 83 -6.38 -18.37 -14.12
C TRP A 83 -6.87 -16.93 -14.05
N ASP A 84 -7.07 -16.43 -12.83
CA ASP A 84 -7.58 -15.06 -12.57
C ASP A 84 -8.90 -14.72 -13.33
N GLY A 85 -9.76 -15.76 -13.50
CA GLY A 85 -11.00 -15.65 -14.23
C GLY A 85 -10.91 -15.92 -15.74
N ASP A 86 -9.71 -16.03 -16.30
CA ASP A 86 -9.50 -16.36 -17.71
C ASP A 86 -9.50 -17.88 -17.93
N PRO A 87 -10.21 -18.38 -18.96
CA PRO A 87 -10.20 -19.78 -19.29
C PRO A 87 -8.86 -20.19 -19.88
N CYS A 88 -8.26 -21.19 -19.27
CA CYS A 88 -6.97 -21.76 -19.67
C CYS A 88 -7.11 -23.22 -20.07
N ILE A 89 -6.30 -23.64 -21.03
CA ILE A 89 -6.22 -25.04 -21.48
C ILE A 89 -4.80 -25.54 -21.24
N ILE A 90 -4.65 -26.63 -20.50
CA ILE A 90 -3.39 -27.35 -20.36
C ILE A 90 -3.39 -28.55 -21.28
N ASP A 91 -2.33 -28.72 -22.08
CA ASP A 91 -2.10 -29.87 -22.97
C ASP A 91 -0.62 -30.27 -22.86
N GLY A 92 -0.34 -31.54 -22.62
CA GLY A 92 1.04 -32.02 -22.50
C GLY A 92 1.16 -33.52 -22.36
N VAL A 93 2.40 -33.98 -22.20
CA VAL A 93 2.74 -35.40 -22.23
C VAL A 93 3.63 -35.75 -21.04
N PHE A 94 3.30 -36.81 -20.35
CA PHE A 94 4.16 -37.40 -19.29
C PHE A 94 5.24 -38.30 -19.92
N GLN A 95 6.46 -38.11 -19.46
CA GLN A 95 7.61 -38.95 -19.77
C GLN A 95 8.31 -39.33 -18.45
N ASP A 96 8.08 -40.56 -18.00
CA ASP A 96 8.56 -41.02 -16.68
C ASP A 96 8.10 -40.09 -15.53
N ALA A 97 9.06 -39.44 -14.86
CA ALA A 97 8.83 -38.52 -13.77
C ALA A 97 8.67 -37.05 -14.21
N ASN A 98 8.60 -36.78 -15.51
CA ASN A 98 8.49 -35.42 -16.06
C ASN A 98 7.20 -35.26 -16.87
N PHE A 99 6.70 -34.03 -16.89
CA PHE A 99 5.59 -33.59 -17.74
C PHE A 99 6.05 -32.37 -18.52
N GLU A 100 5.81 -32.37 -19.82
CA GLU A 100 6.09 -31.26 -20.70
C GLU A 100 4.86 -30.93 -21.52
N GLY A 101 4.50 -29.63 -21.60
CA GLY A 101 3.30 -29.21 -22.30
C GLY A 101 3.21 -27.70 -22.48
N THR A 102 2.00 -27.27 -22.74
CA THR A 102 1.66 -25.85 -22.90
C THR A 102 0.40 -25.52 -22.12
N VAL A 103 0.35 -24.30 -21.60
CA VAL A 103 -0.87 -23.66 -21.10
C VAL A 103 -1.27 -22.61 -22.10
N GLN A 104 -2.48 -22.71 -22.60
CA GLN A 104 -3.07 -21.72 -23.52
C GLN A 104 -4.00 -20.80 -22.73
N VAL A 105 -3.78 -19.49 -22.85
CA VAL A 105 -4.63 -18.43 -22.31
C VAL A 105 -5.06 -17.55 -23.49
N GLY A 106 -6.33 -17.59 -23.85
CA GLY A 106 -6.82 -16.93 -25.06
C GLY A 106 -6.13 -17.44 -26.32
N GLN A 107 -5.40 -16.59 -27.04
CA GLN A 107 -4.61 -16.97 -28.24
C GLN A 107 -3.13 -17.27 -27.91
N SER A 108 -2.67 -16.98 -26.71
CA SER A 108 -1.27 -17.14 -26.31
C SER A 108 -1.03 -18.54 -25.75
N ARG A 109 0.17 -19.10 -26.02
CA ARG A 109 0.61 -20.39 -25.47
C ARG A 109 1.91 -20.24 -24.73
N PHE A 110 1.95 -20.79 -23.52
CA PHE A 110 3.08 -20.72 -22.61
C PHE A 110 3.59 -22.12 -22.30
N PRO A 111 4.89 -22.37 -22.29
CA PRO A 111 5.42 -23.67 -21.93
C PRO A 111 5.19 -23.96 -20.44
N ILE A 112 4.80 -25.19 -20.13
CA ILE A 112 4.72 -25.74 -18.80
C ILE A 112 5.58 -26.98 -18.73
N VAL A 113 6.38 -27.07 -17.66
CA VAL A 113 7.10 -28.29 -17.29
C VAL A 113 6.69 -28.68 -15.89
N ALA A 114 6.59 -29.99 -15.62
CA ALA A 114 6.39 -30.46 -14.25
C ALA A 114 7.24 -31.70 -13.97
N THR A 115 7.65 -31.85 -12.72
CA THR A 115 8.39 -33.01 -12.25
C THR A 115 7.61 -33.67 -11.13
N ARG A 116 7.49 -34.98 -11.17
CA ARG A 116 6.81 -35.74 -10.14
C ARG A 116 7.54 -35.61 -8.82
N GLN A 117 6.80 -35.26 -7.77
CA GLN A 117 7.38 -35.26 -6.42
C GLN A 117 7.81 -36.70 -6.07
N SER A 118 9.07 -36.90 -5.83
CA SER A 118 9.58 -38.18 -5.33
C SER A 118 8.96 -38.47 -3.97
N GLU A 119 8.68 -39.76 -3.68
CA GLU A 119 8.27 -40.16 -2.34
C GLU A 119 9.20 -39.57 -1.29
N PRO A 120 8.69 -39.22 -0.09
CA PRO A 120 9.50 -38.58 0.94
C PRO A 120 10.76 -39.39 1.16
N ALA A 121 11.91 -38.75 1.01
CA ALA A 121 13.21 -39.36 1.29
C ALA A 121 13.15 -40.05 2.65
N LYS A 122 13.81 -41.21 2.79
CA LYS A 122 13.93 -41.91 4.06
C LYS A 122 14.18 -40.92 5.18
N PRO A 123 13.52 -41.10 6.35
CA PRO A 123 13.68 -40.17 7.46
C PRO A 123 15.17 -39.97 7.72
N TYR A 124 15.65 -38.78 7.47
CA TYR A 124 16.97 -38.35 7.92
C TYR A 124 16.89 -38.29 9.45
N ASP A 125 17.78 -39.08 10.10
CA ASP A 125 17.92 -39.02 11.55
C ASP A 125 18.84 -37.82 11.85
N PRO A 126 18.28 -36.62 12.20
CA PRO A 126 19.12 -35.45 12.37
C PRO A 126 20.00 -35.62 13.60
N PRO A 127 21.24 -35.12 13.57
CA PRO A 127 22.01 -35.01 14.78
C PRO A 127 21.17 -34.30 15.83
N VAL A 128 21.08 -34.88 17.01
CA VAL A 128 20.31 -34.31 18.12
C VAL A 128 20.92 -32.96 18.48
N VAL A 129 20.42 -31.89 17.88
CA VAL A 129 20.71 -30.54 18.36
C VAL A 129 19.94 -30.40 19.65
N GLN A 130 20.62 -30.61 20.76
CA GLN A 130 20.07 -30.32 22.09
C GLN A 130 19.88 -28.80 22.21
N TYR A 131 18.74 -28.29 21.74
CA TYR A 131 18.27 -27.00 22.20
C TYR A 131 17.71 -27.21 23.61
N ILE A 132 18.55 -26.95 24.61
CA ILE A 132 18.11 -26.95 26.00
C ILE A 132 17.46 -25.63 26.26
N LEU A 133 16.12 -25.57 26.11
CA LEU A 133 15.31 -24.49 26.67
C LEU A 133 15.52 -24.52 28.19
N SER A 134 16.18 -23.52 28.75
CA SER A 134 16.17 -23.33 30.19
C SER A 134 14.80 -22.82 30.61
N ASP A 135 14.32 -23.21 31.79
CA ASP A 135 13.05 -22.72 32.36
C ASP A 135 12.97 -21.19 32.48
N LYS A 136 14.10 -20.50 32.29
CA LYS A 136 14.20 -19.03 32.20
C LYS A 136 13.80 -18.46 30.83
N ASP A 137 13.81 -19.26 29.77
CA ASP A 137 13.49 -18.79 28.42
C ASP A 137 11.97 -18.90 28.11
N VAL A 138 11.20 -19.54 29.00
CA VAL A 138 9.74 -19.67 28.92
C VAL A 138 9.11 -18.65 29.86
N LYS A 139 9.38 -17.36 29.69
CA LYS A 139 8.70 -16.33 30.45
C LYS A 139 7.72 -15.51 29.60
N ASP A 140 6.57 -15.42 30.13
CA ASP A 140 5.43 -14.54 30.04
C ASP A 140 4.33 -14.90 29.03
N SER A 141 4.16 -14.30 27.90
CA SER A 141 2.96 -14.47 27.06
C SER A 141 2.86 -15.81 26.32
N ASP A 142 4.00 -16.46 26.08
CA ASP A 142 4.05 -17.71 25.31
C ASP A 142 3.96 -18.98 26.16
N GLY A 143 4.04 -18.87 27.49
CA GLY A 143 4.06 -20.04 28.41
C GLY A 143 2.80 -20.91 28.40
N ASN A 144 1.70 -20.41 27.83
CA ASN A 144 0.45 -21.14 27.70
C ASN A 144 0.09 -21.50 26.26
N ILE A 145 1.03 -21.37 25.32
CA ILE A 145 0.79 -21.66 23.90
C ILE A 145 1.06 -23.13 23.60
N ASP A 146 0.12 -23.78 22.92
CA ASP A 146 0.26 -25.14 22.38
C ASP A 146 1.03 -25.12 21.06
N HIS A 147 2.35 -25.01 21.18
CA HIS A 147 3.24 -25.01 20.03
C HIS A 147 3.18 -26.30 19.22
N ALA A 148 3.00 -27.43 19.87
CA ALA A 148 2.87 -28.73 19.21
C ALA A 148 1.61 -28.80 18.36
N GLY A 149 0.48 -28.32 18.89
CA GLY A 149 -0.77 -28.24 18.15
C GLY A 149 -0.70 -27.30 16.95
N LEU A 150 -0.08 -26.11 17.11
CA LEU A 150 0.08 -25.15 16.03
C LEU A 150 0.96 -25.70 14.87
N ILE A 151 2.03 -26.42 15.19
CA ILE A 151 2.90 -27.06 14.19
C ILE A 151 2.19 -28.27 13.56
N GLY A 152 1.42 -29.03 14.36
CA GLY A 152 0.65 -30.18 13.87
C GLY A 152 -0.48 -29.79 12.92
N ASP A 153 -0.97 -28.54 12.99
CA ASP A 153 -2.03 -28.02 12.15
C ASP A 153 -1.53 -27.39 10.83
N PHE A 154 -0.29 -27.60 10.46
CA PHE A 154 0.25 -27.12 9.18
C PHE A 154 -0.67 -27.53 8.03
N SER A 155 -1.14 -26.55 7.27
CA SER A 155 -2.15 -26.73 6.22
C SER A 155 -1.82 -25.91 4.97
N MET A 156 -2.49 -26.21 3.87
CA MET A 156 -2.36 -25.42 2.65
C MET A 156 -2.84 -23.98 2.85
N GLU A 157 -3.87 -23.78 3.65
CA GLU A 157 -4.33 -22.44 3.98
C GLU A 157 -3.26 -21.66 4.79
N GLY A 158 -2.66 -22.32 5.79
CA GLY A 158 -1.51 -21.78 6.52
C GLY A 158 -0.34 -21.45 5.61
N TYR A 159 -0.03 -22.33 4.64
CA TYR A 159 1.02 -22.09 3.65
C TYR A 159 0.73 -20.84 2.79
N LYS A 160 -0.49 -20.71 2.26
CA LYS A 160 -0.92 -19.53 1.47
C LYS A 160 -0.85 -18.24 2.31
N ARG A 161 -1.33 -18.30 3.54
CA ARG A 161 -1.27 -17.15 4.47
C ARG A 161 0.18 -16.79 4.80
N GLY A 162 1.01 -17.79 5.07
CA GLY A 162 2.45 -17.62 5.31
C GLY A 162 3.18 -16.98 4.15
N GLY A 163 2.83 -17.33 2.90
CA GLY A 163 3.37 -16.70 1.70
C GLY A 163 3.01 -15.23 1.60
N ARG A 164 1.77 -14.85 1.85
CA ARG A 164 1.36 -13.44 1.90
C ARG A 164 2.11 -12.66 2.99
N ILE A 165 2.27 -13.26 4.17
CA ILE A 165 3.05 -12.65 5.27
C ILE A 165 4.51 -12.48 4.85
N TYR A 166 5.10 -13.48 4.21
CA TYR A 166 6.49 -13.39 3.73
C TYR A 166 6.68 -12.23 2.77
N ASN A 167 5.82 -12.13 1.78
CA ASN A 167 5.88 -11.07 0.75
C ASN A 167 5.63 -9.66 1.32
N SER A 168 4.83 -9.54 2.38
CA SER A 168 4.57 -8.23 3.00
C SER A 168 5.60 -7.82 4.04
N ASN A 169 6.12 -8.78 4.83
CA ASN A 169 6.91 -8.47 6.02
C ASN A 169 8.38 -8.91 5.92
N CYS A 170 8.69 -9.93 5.12
CA CYS A 170 9.99 -10.59 5.16
C CYS A 170 10.83 -10.36 3.90
N ILE A 171 10.19 -10.36 2.72
CA ILE A 171 10.87 -10.37 1.42
C ILE A 171 11.80 -9.16 1.22
N ASN A 172 11.39 -7.99 1.70
CA ASN A 172 12.19 -6.78 1.53
C ASN A 172 13.58 -6.89 2.15
N CYS A 173 13.69 -7.60 3.28
CA CYS A 173 14.96 -7.80 3.96
C CYS A 173 15.67 -9.08 3.50
N HIS A 174 14.92 -10.18 3.39
CA HIS A 174 15.47 -11.51 3.13
C HIS A 174 15.61 -11.83 1.64
N GLY A 175 14.79 -11.21 0.77
CA GLY A 175 14.77 -11.50 -0.67
C GLY A 175 14.15 -12.86 -1.02
N ILE A 176 14.43 -13.30 -2.23
CA ILE A 176 14.17 -14.65 -2.77
C ILE A 176 15.42 -15.16 -3.48
N GLN A 177 15.42 -16.41 -3.93
CA GLN A 177 16.61 -17.08 -4.45
C GLN A 177 17.34 -16.25 -5.52
N ASP A 178 16.62 -15.61 -6.42
CA ASP A 178 17.18 -14.86 -7.57
C ASP A 178 17.17 -13.33 -7.36
N VAL A 179 16.61 -12.85 -6.25
CA VAL A 179 16.52 -11.42 -5.93
C VAL A 179 16.92 -11.19 -4.49
N GLU A 180 18.08 -10.57 -4.30
CA GLU A 180 18.54 -10.24 -2.95
C GLU A 180 17.66 -9.22 -2.25
N GLY A 181 17.42 -9.44 -0.96
CA GLY A 181 16.75 -8.47 -0.11
C GLY A 181 17.61 -7.23 0.13
N SER A 182 16.99 -6.18 0.65
CA SER A 182 17.65 -4.90 0.92
C SER A 182 18.72 -4.97 2.02
N ILE A 183 18.73 -6.02 2.85
CA ILE A 183 19.70 -6.19 3.92
C ILE A 183 20.67 -7.33 3.57
N PRO A 184 21.90 -7.03 3.15
CA PRO A 184 22.87 -8.06 2.72
C PRO A 184 23.18 -9.10 3.80
N THR A 185 23.06 -8.73 5.08
CA THR A 185 23.29 -9.60 6.23
C THR A 185 22.06 -10.41 6.66
N ALA A 186 20.90 -10.16 6.05
CA ALA A 186 19.70 -10.95 6.32
C ALA A 186 19.91 -12.40 5.87
N HIS A 187 19.37 -13.31 6.65
CA HIS A 187 19.51 -14.74 6.40
C HIS A 187 18.88 -15.16 5.06
N LYS A 188 19.67 -15.84 4.21
CA LYS A 188 19.22 -16.37 2.92
C LYS A 188 18.76 -17.82 3.12
N PHE A 189 17.45 -18.02 3.18
CA PHE A 189 16.85 -19.32 3.53
C PHE A 189 17.19 -20.45 2.54
N TRP A 190 17.53 -20.10 1.31
CA TRP A 190 17.82 -21.07 0.24
C TRP A 190 19.28 -21.54 0.18
N SER A 191 20.21 -20.93 0.96
CA SER A 191 21.63 -21.23 0.81
C SER A 191 22.45 -21.18 2.10
N GLN A 192 21.94 -20.60 3.17
CA GLN A 192 22.72 -20.38 4.40
C GLN A 192 22.28 -21.31 5.52
N ALA A 193 23.25 -21.76 6.34
CA ALA A 193 22.97 -22.52 7.55
C ALA A 193 22.41 -21.60 8.66
N PHE A 194 21.34 -22.03 9.32
CA PHE A 194 20.72 -21.30 10.42
C PHE A 194 21.65 -21.19 11.63
N LYS A 195 21.72 -20.01 12.22
CA LYS A 195 22.55 -19.74 13.40
C LYS A 195 21.80 -19.92 14.72
N ALA A 196 20.46 -19.82 14.69
CA ALA A 196 19.60 -19.84 15.87
C ALA A 196 18.63 -21.04 15.91
N GLY A 197 18.94 -22.09 15.17
CA GLY A 197 18.11 -23.28 15.02
C GLY A 197 17.19 -23.21 13.78
N TYR A 198 16.95 -24.38 13.19
CA TYR A 198 16.19 -24.52 11.94
C TYR A 198 14.94 -25.39 12.07
N ASP A 199 14.66 -25.86 13.27
CA ASP A 199 13.37 -26.47 13.58
C ASP A 199 12.27 -25.43 13.74
N PRO A 200 10.99 -25.76 13.53
CA PRO A 200 9.91 -24.78 13.53
C PRO A 200 9.81 -23.95 14.81
N PHE A 201 10.09 -24.54 15.96
CA PHE A 201 10.00 -23.82 17.23
C PHE A 201 11.14 -22.83 17.42
N SER A 202 12.37 -23.20 17.05
CA SER A 202 13.53 -22.29 17.07
C SER A 202 13.31 -21.12 16.09
N MET A 203 12.76 -21.38 14.91
CA MET A 203 12.39 -20.34 13.96
C MET A 203 11.29 -19.41 14.53
N TYR A 204 10.30 -19.98 15.24
CA TYR A 204 9.28 -19.21 15.95
C TYR A 204 9.90 -18.29 17.01
N GLN A 205 10.85 -18.79 17.82
CA GLN A 205 11.55 -17.95 18.80
C GLN A 205 12.30 -16.81 18.14
N THR A 206 12.97 -17.08 17.01
CA THR A 206 13.65 -16.05 16.21
C THR A 206 12.70 -14.97 15.73
N ILE A 207 11.54 -15.34 15.19
CA ILE A 207 10.53 -14.40 14.72
C ILE A 207 9.93 -13.60 15.88
N SER A 208 9.72 -14.25 17.03
CA SER A 208 9.08 -13.64 18.21
C SER A 208 10.00 -12.69 18.97
N LYS A 209 11.29 -13.00 19.08
CA LYS A 209 12.27 -12.25 19.88
C LYS A 209 13.17 -11.36 19.04
N GLY A 210 13.21 -11.59 17.72
CA GLY A 210 14.20 -11.02 16.85
C GLY A 210 15.55 -11.75 16.94
N TYR A 211 16.48 -11.45 16.05
CA TYR A 211 17.82 -12.01 16.04
C TYR A 211 18.82 -11.06 15.36
N GLY A 212 19.83 -10.64 16.06
CA GLY A 212 20.81 -9.69 15.55
C GLY A 212 20.14 -8.37 15.16
N VAL A 213 20.11 -8.09 13.85
CA VAL A 213 19.44 -6.89 13.31
C VAL A 213 17.97 -7.13 12.93
N MET A 214 17.50 -8.37 12.97
CA MET A 214 16.11 -8.70 12.69
C MET A 214 15.23 -8.31 13.88
N PRO A 215 14.25 -7.41 13.72
CA PRO A 215 13.34 -7.04 14.82
C PRO A 215 12.33 -8.15 15.11
N PRO A 216 11.81 -8.23 16.35
CA PRO A 216 10.72 -9.12 16.69
C PRO A 216 9.46 -8.77 15.88
N GLN A 217 8.75 -9.79 15.37
CA GLN A 217 7.51 -9.62 14.62
C GLN A 217 6.31 -9.64 15.57
N LEU A 218 6.08 -8.51 16.23
CA LEU A 218 5.09 -8.38 17.31
C LEU A 218 3.64 -8.30 16.80
N THR A 219 3.46 -7.97 15.51
CA THR A 219 2.13 -7.84 14.89
C THR A 219 1.51 -9.16 14.48
N LEU A 220 2.31 -10.22 14.39
CA LEU A 220 1.86 -11.54 13.95
C LEU A 220 1.35 -12.36 15.14
N THR A 221 0.20 -13.01 14.96
CA THR A 221 -0.31 -14.00 15.94
C THR A 221 0.61 -15.23 15.97
N HIS A 222 0.43 -16.09 16.98
CA HIS A 222 1.21 -17.32 17.08
C HIS A 222 1.03 -18.23 15.87
N GLN A 223 -0.20 -18.36 15.37
CA GLN A 223 -0.51 -19.11 14.16
C GLN A 223 0.16 -18.50 12.92
N GLU A 224 0.07 -17.19 12.74
CA GLU A 224 0.67 -16.48 11.59
C GLU A 224 2.19 -16.60 11.56
N LYS A 225 2.85 -16.61 12.72
CA LYS A 225 4.29 -16.90 12.80
C LYS A 225 4.61 -18.32 12.32
N TYR A 226 3.79 -19.31 12.69
CA TYR A 226 3.97 -20.68 12.19
C TYR A 226 3.60 -20.85 10.72
N ASP A 227 2.65 -20.08 10.22
CA ASP A 227 2.29 -20.08 8.80
C ASP A 227 3.44 -19.57 7.93
N VAL A 228 4.09 -18.46 8.31
CA VAL A 228 5.26 -17.97 7.56
C VAL A 228 6.45 -18.90 7.69
N ILE A 229 6.63 -19.58 8.83
CA ILE A 229 7.63 -20.63 9.00
C ILE A 229 7.36 -21.80 8.05
N LEU A 230 6.11 -22.24 7.95
CA LEU A 230 5.69 -23.28 7.02
C LEU A 230 6.05 -22.89 5.59
N TYR A 231 5.72 -21.65 5.18
CA TYR A 231 6.06 -21.14 3.85
C TYR A 231 7.57 -21.13 3.61
N ILE A 232 8.38 -20.60 4.52
CA ILE A 232 9.84 -20.55 4.42
C ILE A 232 10.40 -21.98 4.28
N ARG A 233 9.92 -22.90 5.08
CA ARG A 233 10.37 -24.29 5.09
C ARG A 233 10.07 -25.00 3.77
N GLU A 234 8.83 -24.90 3.29
CA GLU A 234 8.40 -25.61 2.08
C GLU A 234 8.88 -24.91 0.80
N ASN A 235 8.92 -23.57 0.78
CA ASN A 235 9.24 -22.82 -0.42
C ASN A 235 10.76 -22.65 -0.65
N PHE A 236 11.53 -22.44 0.39
CA PHE A 236 12.97 -22.18 0.28
C PHE A 236 13.84 -23.33 0.80
N ILE A 237 13.65 -23.73 2.06
CA ILE A 237 14.57 -24.66 2.70
C ILE A 237 14.50 -26.04 2.04
N LYS A 238 13.30 -26.60 1.87
CA LYS A 238 13.08 -27.91 1.27
C LYS A 238 13.58 -27.99 -0.16
N LYS A 239 13.42 -26.90 -0.93
CA LYS A 239 13.78 -26.87 -2.35
C LYS A 239 15.27 -26.68 -2.60
N SER A 240 15.91 -25.80 -1.84
CA SER A 240 17.25 -25.31 -2.19
C SER A 240 18.28 -25.40 -1.05
N ASN A 241 17.85 -25.73 0.18
CA ASN A 241 18.72 -25.84 1.36
C ASN A 241 18.32 -27.06 2.22
N ASN A 242 18.17 -28.21 1.56
CA ASN A 242 17.54 -29.40 2.16
C ASN A 242 18.26 -29.95 3.40
N ASP A 243 19.55 -29.72 3.53
CA ASP A 243 20.34 -30.09 4.72
C ASP A 243 19.89 -29.33 5.98
N GLN A 244 19.19 -28.21 5.80
CA GLN A 244 18.59 -27.41 6.87
C GLN A 244 17.07 -27.68 7.00
N TYR A 245 16.51 -28.66 6.27
CA TYR A 245 15.10 -28.99 6.39
C TYR A 245 14.87 -29.96 7.54
N PHE A 246 14.27 -29.46 8.62
CA PHE A 246 14.00 -30.23 9.84
C PHE A 246 12.70 -31.04 9.70
N PRO A 247 12.71 -32.38 9.82
CA PRO A 247 11.49 -33.19 9.76
C PRO A 247 10.66 -33.03 11.07
N VAL A 248 9.38 -32.68 10.93
CA VAL A 248 8.45 -32.64 12.06
C VAL A 248 8.02 -34.07 12.39
N THR A 249 8.45 -34.59 13.51
CA THR A 249 8.10 -35.94 13.97
C THR A 249 7.26 -35.90 15.26
N PRO A 250 6.47 -36.96 15.57
CA PRO A 250 5.76 -37.04 16.83
C PRO A 250 6.67 -36.90 18.06
N ALA A 251 7.89 -37.43 17.97
CA ALA A 251 8.88 -37.34 19.04
C ALA A 251 9.37 -35.89 19.25
N TYR A 252 9.49 -35.10 18.16
CA TYR A 252 9.78 -33.68 18.24
C TYR A 252 8.63 -32.89 18.89
N LEU A 253 7.39 -33.11 18.41
CA LEU A 253 6.22 -32.43 18.94
C LEU A 253 6.01 -32.71 20.43
N ALA A 254 6.31 -33.93 20.90
CA ALA A 254 6.17 -34.33 22.31
C ALA A 254 7.13 -33.56 23.24
N ARG A 255 8.22 -32.99 22.73
CA ARG A 255 9.23 -32.24 23.52
C ARG A 255 8.93 -30.74 23.62
N LEU A 256 8.02 -30.22 22.80
CA LEU A 256 7.69 -28.80 22.79
C LEU A 256 6.95 -28.38 24.05
N PRO A 257 7.04 -27.10 24.44
CA PRO A 257 6.26 -26.57 25.53
C PRO A 257 4.77 -26.83 25.31
N LYS A 258 4.11 -27.35 26.37
CA LYS A 258 2.70 -27.67 26.32
C LYS A 258 1.90 -26.53 26.90
N GLY A 259 1.07 -25.92 26.10
CA GLY A 259 0.09 -24.93 26.47
C GLY A 259 -1.33 -25.44 26.31
N SER A 260 -2.30 -24.70 26.81
CA SER A 260 -3.72 -24.98 26.66
C SER A 260 -4.41 -24.11 25.61
N SER A 261 -3.69 -23.18 25.00
CA SER A 261 -4.23 -22.23 24.03
C SER A 261 -3.38 -22.19 22.75
N LYS A 262 -4.02 -22.03 21.60
CA LYS A 262 -3.34 -21.72 20.33
C LYS A 262 -3.15 -20.21 20.12
N GLY A 263 -3.55 -19.38 21.08
CA GLY A 263 -3.55 -17.94 20.96
C GLY A 263 -4.71 -17.43 20.12
N LEU A 264 -4.55 -16.22 19.60
CA LEU A 264 -5.52 -15.62 18.69
C LEU A 264 -5.54 -16.39 17.37
N GLU A 265 -6.74 -16.62 16.83
CA GLU A 265 -6.90 -17.21 15.50
C GLU A 265 -6.24 -16.33 14.44
N ALA A 266 -5.51 -16.98 13.54
CA ALA A 266 -5.02 -16.33 12.34
C ALA A 266 -6.21 -16.05 11.44
N LYS A 267 -6.35 -14.80 11.05
CA LYS A 267 -7.31 -14.38 10.01
C LYS A 267 -6.63 -14.46 8.64
N PRO A 268 -7.39 -14.46 7.55
CA PRO A 268 -6.83 -14.17 6.24
C PRO A 268 -5.96 -12.92 6.34
N TYR A 269 -4.69 -13.00 5.96
CA TYR A 269 -3.76 -11.89 6.14
C TYR A 269 -4.02 -10.80 5.10
N HIS A 270 -4.70 -9.78 5.51
CA HIS A 270 -5.03 -8.60 4.72
C HIS A 270 -4.82 -7.34 5.55
N PRO A 271 -3.57 -6.98 5.88
CA PRO A 271 -3.28 -5.91 6.84
C PRO A 271 -3.85 -4.55 6.41
N TRP A 272 -3.98 -4.33 5.11
CA TRP A 272 -4.59 -3.13 4.54
C TRP A 272 -6.11 -3.09 4.71
N SER A 273 -6.83 -4.20 4.57
CA SER A 273 -8.28 -4.25 4.76
C SER A 273 -8.71 -4.33 6.23
N ASP A 274 -7.83 -4.82 7.07
CA ASP A 274 -8.08 -4.96 8.50
C ASP A 274 -7.81 -3.68 9.29
N MET A 275 -7.08 -2.73 8.70
CA MET A 275 -6.74 -1.45 9.31
C MET A 275 -7.97 -0.53 9.41
N ASP A 276 -8.11 0.12 10.54
CA ASP A 276 -9.07 1.21 10.73
C ASP A 276 -8.47 2.53 10.23
N TYR A 277 -8.92 3.00 9.08
CA TYR A 277 -8.50 4.27 8.48
C TYR A 277 -9.28 5.49 9.00
N GLY A 278 -10.20 5.30 9.95
CA GLY A 278 -11.20 6.29 10.30
C GLY A 278 -12.41 6.24 9.35
N ASN A 279 -13.28 7.23 9.39
CA ASN A 279 -14.54 7.21 8.66
C ASN A 279 -14.42 7.62 7.18
N PHE A 280 -13.22 7.94 6.73
CA PHE A 280 -12.91 8.23 5.33
C PHE A 280 -11.54 7.68 4.95
N LEU A 281 -11.33 7.50 3.64
CA LEU A 281 -10.02 7.23 3.07
C LEU A 281 -9.89 7.99 1.75
N ILE A 282 -8.80 8.74 1.61
CA ILE A 282 -8.51 9.46 0.36
C ILE A 282 -7.60 8.58 -0.50
N ASN A 283 -8.01 8.35 -1.74
CA ASN A 283 -7.26 7.55 -2.72
C ASN A 283 -7.72 7.86 -4.15
N THR A 284 -7.01 7.35 -5.15
CA THR A 284 -7.55 7.22 -6.50
C THR A 284 -8.43 5.97 -6.55
N TYR A 285 -9.69 6.13 -6.94
CA TYR A 285 -10.64 5.03 -7.03
C TYR A 285 -11.17 4.87 -8.45
N GLU A 286 -11.27 3.64 -8.91
CA GLU A 286 -12.04 3.27 -10.07
C GLU A 286 -13.44 2.84 -9.63
N LEU A 287 -14.49 3.49 -10.16
CA LEU A 287 -15.86 3.09 -9.88
C LEU A 287 -16.24 1.95 -10.82
N ALA A 288 -16.71 0.85 -10.25
CA ALA A 288 -17.14 -0.32 -10.99
C ALA A 288 -18.35 -0.98 -10.31
N ASP A 289 -19.20 -1.59 -11.12
CA ASP A 289 -20.27 -2.49 -10.65
C ASP A 289 -19.82 -3.93 -10.86
N GLU A 290 -19.93 -4.77 -9.86
CA GLU A 290 -19.62 -6.22 -9.98
C GLU A 290 -20.37 -6.89 -11.15
N LYS A 291 -21.55 -6.37 -11.52
CA LYS A 291 -22.37 -6.93 -12.60
C LYS A 291 -21.89 -6.53 -13.99
N THR A 292 -21.16 -5.45 -14.14
CA THR A 292 -20.81 -4.93 -15.49
C THR A 292 -19.62 -5.64 -16.11
N GLY A 293 -18.90 -6.47 -15.39
CA GLY A 293 -17.77 -7.23 -15.91
C GLY A 293 -16.69 -6.34 -16.55
N ILE A 294 -16.59 -5.08 -16.11
CA ILE A 294 -15.56 -4.17 -16.61
C ILE A 294 -14.21 -4.79 -16.32
N LYS A 295 -13.45 -5.04 -17.38
CA LYS A 295 -12.11 -5.59 -17.29
C LYS A 295 -11.25 -4.65 -16.45
N ARG A 296 -10.50 -5.24 -15.56
CA ARG A 296 -9.57 -4.52 -14.71
C ARG A 296 -8.47 -3.86 -15.54
N PHE A 297 -8.13 -2.64 -15.16
CA PHE A 297 -6.95 -1.97 -15.67
C PHE A 297 -5.71 -2.68 -15.13
N HIS A 298 -5.01 -3.37 -16.01
CA HIS A 298 -3.62 -3.71 -15.81
C HIS A 298 -2.82 -2.78 -16.71
N SER A 299 -2.04 -1.87 -16.12
CA SER A 299 -1.07 -1.18 -16.93
C SER A 299 -0.09 -2.23 -17.45
N PRO A 300 0.00 -2.46 -18.74
CA PRO A 300 0.96 -3.42 -19.25
C PRO A 300 2.35 -2.91 -18.95
N GLY A 301 3.29 -3.79 -18.76
CA GLY A 301 4.70 -3.50 -18.80
C GLY A 301 5.08 -2.65 -20.03
N PRO A 302 6.35 -2.59 -20.45
CA PRO A 302 6.82 -1.65 -21.50
C PRO A 302 6.13 -1.79 -22.86
N THR A 303 5.34 -2.83 -23.10
CA THR A 303 4.52 -2.99 -24.30
C THR A 303 3.05 -2.67 -24.01
N PRO A 304 2.46 -1.64 -24.64
CA PRO A 304 1.03 -1.37 -24.50
C PRO A 304 0.23 -2.59 -25.01
N TYR A 305 -0.75 -3.06 -24.22
CA TYR A 305 -1.79 -3.92 -24.78
C TYR A 305 -2.65 -3.06 -25.72
N PRO A 306 -2.73 -3.40 -27.00
CA PRO A 306 -3.36 -2.52 -27.99
C PRO A 306 -4.88 -2.36 -27.81
N ASP A 307 -5.52 -3.16 -26.96
CA ASP A 307 -6.98 -3.33 -26.95
C ASP A 307 -7.70 -2.75 -25.71
N GLU A 308 -6.99 -2.13 -24.75
CA GLU A 308 -7.62 -1.61 -23.55
C GLU A 308 -7.59 -0.10 -23.50
N ASP A 309 -8.71 0.55 -23.75
CA ASP A 309 -8.90 1.99 -23.69
C ASP A 309 -9.57 2.39 -22.37
N TYR A 310 -8.75 2.75 -21.38
CA TYR A 310 -9.19 3.16 -20.04
C TYR A 310 -9.70 4.59 -19.96
N ARG A 311 -9.63 5.35 -21.04
CA ARG A 311 -10.12 6.73 -21.09
C ARG A 311 -11.60 6.82 -20.81
N GLN A 312 -12.33 5.72 -20.94
CA GLN A 312 -13.76 5.61 -20.65
C GLN A 312 -14.06 5.25 -19.19
N ASN A 313 -13.07 4.82 -18.40
CA ASN A 313 -13.32 4.39 -17.03
C ASN A 313 -13.60 5.59 -16.12
N ASN A 314 -14.50 5.40 -15.15
CA ASN A 314 -14.86 6.44 -14.21
C ASN A 314 -13.91 6.44 -13.00
N PHE A 315 -12.91 7.30 -13.04
CA PHE A 315 -11.98 7.51 -11.94
C PHE A 315 -12.33 8.73 -11.10
N ALA A 316 -12.28 8.57 -9.78
CA ALA A 316 -12.12 9.66 -8.83
C ALA A 316 -10.64 9.76 -8.49
N TYR A 317 -9.91 10.65 -9.16
CA TYR A 317 -8.45 10.73 -9.03
C TYR A 317 -8.00 11.17 -7.63
N LYS A 318 -8.77 12.05 -7.01
CA LYS A 318 -8.58 12.50 -5.62
C LYS A 318 -9.86 12.26 -4.83
N GLY A 319 -10.24 10.98 -4.77
CA GLY A 319 -11.49 10.54 -4.18
C GLY A 319 -11.43 10.46 -2.66
N ILE A 320 -12.35 11.14 -2.00
CA ILE A 320 -12.62 11.00 -0.57
C ILE A 320 -13.76 10.00 -0.43
N ALA A 321 -13.45 8.73 -0.15
CA ALA A 321 -14.46 7.73 0.14
C ALA A 321 -14.91 7.86 1.60
N VAL A 322 -16.20 8.04 1.82
CA VAL A 322 -16.81 8.24 3.14
C VAL A 322 -17.74 7.08 3.45
N ARG A 323 -17.58 6.49 4.63
CA ARG A 323 -18.50 5.49 5.19
C ARG A 323 -19.79 6.16 5.65
N LEU A 324 -20.93 5.58 5.31
CA LEU A 324 -22.25 6.15 5.58
C LEU A 324 -23.06 5.42 6.66
N ASP A 325 -22.70 4.19 6.95
CA ASP A 325 -23.32 3.39 8.01
C ASP A 325 -22.53 3.50 9.31
N ALA A 326 -23.22 3.47 10.42
CA ALA A 326 -22.59 3.51 11.75
C ALA A 326 -21.96 2.15 12.12
N GLY A 327 -20.90 2.18 12.91
CA GLY A 327 -20.29 0.99 13.48
C GLY A 327 -18.77 1.11 13.62
N PRO A 328 -18.11 0.21 14.36
CA PRO A 328 -16.67 0.24 14.58
C PRO A 328 -15.87 -0.12 13.31
N GLY A 329 -14.56 0.17 13.32
CA GLY A 329 -13.60 -0.30 12.33
C GLY A 329 -13.46 0.59 11.08
N GLY A 330 -13.91 1.82 11.13
CA GLY A 330 -13.68 2.82 10.09
C GLY A 330 -14.30 2.49 8.72
N VAL A 331 -13.76 3.12 7.67
CA VAL A 331 -14.29 3.01 6.29
C VAL A 331 -14.18 1.59 5.74
N SER A 332 -13.16 0.84 6.10
CA SER A 332 -12.96 -0.54 5.64
C SER A 332 -14.03 -1.52 6.13
N ALA A 333 -14.61 -1.28 7.29
CA ALA A 333 -15.63 -2.13 7.89
C ALA A 333 -17.08 -1.72 7.56
N GLY A 334 -17.27 -0.69 6.73
CA GLY A 334 -18.59 -0.21 6.31
C GLY A 334 -19.31 -1.18 5.37
N LYS A 335 -20.57 -0.84 5.09
CA LYS A 335 -21.44 -1.54 4.11
C LYS A 335 -22.08 -0.58 3.11
N ALA A 336 -21.87 0.72 3.27
CA ALA A 336 -22.36 1.74 2.37
C ALA A 336 -21.39 2.92 2.31
N TRP A 337 -21.11 3.39 1.10
CA TRP A 337 -20.11 4.45 0.89
C TRP A 337 -20.52 5.39 -0.24
N MET A 338 -19.94 6.59 -0.21
CA MET A 338 -19.93 7.55 -1.31
C MET A 338 -18.52 8.09 -1.51
N ILE A 339 -18.13 8.40 -2.75
CA ILE A 339 -16.86 9.04 -3.08
C ILE A 339 -17.11 10.48 -3.55
N PHE A 340 -16.42 11.42 -2.90
CA PHE A 340 -16.33 12.82 -3.34
C PHE A 340 -14.97 13.06 -3.99
N ASP A 341 -14.92 13.46 -5.25
CA ASP A 341 -13.70 13.82 -5.98
C ASP A 341 -13.43 15.31 -5.83
N HIS A 342 -12.40 15.64 -5.05
CA HIS A 342 -12.14 17.03 -4.67
C HIS A 342 -11.42 17.88 -5.72
N ASP A 343 -10.95 17.30 -6.85
CA ASP A 343 -10.46 18.10 -7.97
C ASP A 343 -11.59 18.81 -8.72
N VAL A 344 -12.75 18.19 -8.77
CA VAL A 344 -13.90 18.62 -9.57
C VAL A 344 -15.19 18.86 -8.77
N MET A 345 -15.11 18.76 -7.44
CA MET A 345 -16.26 18.93 -6.51
C MET A 345 -17.49 18.09 -6.91
N ARG A 346 -17.27 16.84 -7.28
CA ARG A 346 -18.37 15.92 -7.63
C ARG A 346 -18.47 14.76 -6.63
N VAL A 347 -19.67 14.28 -6.41
CA VAL A 347 -19.86 12.95 -5.86
C VAL A 347 -19.76 11.97 -7.02
N ALA A 348 -18.68 11.21 -7.07
CA ALA A 348 -18.39 10.30 -8.17
C ALA A 348 -19.36 9.12 -8.24
N GLY A 349 -19.77 8.59 -7.08
CA GLY A 349 -20.76 7.53 -7.00
C GLY A 349 -21.03 7.07 -5.58
N ALA A 350 -22.02 6.18 -5.44
CA ALA A 350 -22.38 5.53 -4.19
C ALA A 350 -22.60 4.03 -4.38
N TRP A 351 -22.13 3.23 -3.44
CA TRP A 351 -22.28 1.77 -3.52
C TRP A 351 -22.55 1.15 -2.14
N THR A 352 -23.03 -0.09 -2.17
CA THR A 352 -23.20 -0.94 -0.99
C THR A 352 -22.65 -2.33 -1.26
N GLY A 353 -22.11 -2.98 -0.23
CA GLY A 353 -21.56 -4.34 -0.35
C GLY A 353 -21.13 -4.91 0.98
N GLU A 354 -20.61 -6.13 0.95
CA GLU A 354 -19.99 -6.78 2.09
C GLU A 354 -18.48 -6.45 2.21
N GLY A 355 -17.95 -5.61 1.31
CA GLY A 355 -16.60 -5.09 1.31
C GLY A 355 -16.53 -3.69 0.74
N PHE A 356 -15.52 -2.93 1.14
CA PHE A 356 -15.31 -1.55 0.75
C PHE A 356 -14.82 -1.43 -0.70
N ILE A 357 -13.64 -1.99 -0.96
CA ILE A 357 -12.93 -2.00 -2.24
C ILE A 357 -12.23 -3.34 -2.40
N ASP A 358 -11.71 -3.62 -3.58
CA ASP A 358 -10.96 -4.85 -3.85
C ASP A 358 -9.54 -4.88 -3.26
N TRP A 359 -9.11 -3.80 -2.62
CA TRP A 359 -7.82 -3.65 -1.94
C TRP A 359 -6.61 -3.91 -2.84
N GLU A 360 -6.72 -3.65 -4.13
CA GLU A 360 -5.61 -3.77 -5.05
C GLU A 360 -4.92 -2.43 -5.31
N GLY A 361 -3.60 -2.48 -5.43
CA GLY A 361 -2.77 -1.31 -5.68
C GLY A 361 -1.43 -1.40 -4.99
N ILE A 362 -0.48 -0.62 -5.48
CA ILE A 362 0.92 -0.60 -5.01
C ILE A 362 1.07 -0.37 -3.49
N LEU A 363 0.17 0.41 -2.89
CA LEU A 363 0.21 0.74 -1.46
C LEU A 363 -0.50 -0.26 -0.58
N LEU A 364 -1.33 -1.09 -1.17
CA LEU A 364 -2.18 -2.05 -0.50
C LEU A 364 -1.53 -3.42 -0.54
N ASN A 365 -1.70 -4.15 -1.62
CA ASN A 365 -1.19 -5.51 -1.79
C ASN A 365 0.07 -5.61 -2.67
N ASP A 366 0.78 -4.49 -2.86
CA ASP A 366 1.99 -4.35 -3.67
C ASP A 366 1.81 -4.66 -5.18
N LYS A 367 0.56 -4.79 -5.67
CA LYS A 367 0.30 -4.91 -7.09
C LYS A 367 0.58 -3.59 -7.80
N HIS A 368 1.53 -3.61 -8.71
CA HIS A 368 1.80 -2.49 -9.59
C HIS A 368 0.65 -2.32 -10.58
N GLU A 369 0.41 -1.06 -10.96
CA GLU A 369 -0.44 -0.71 -12.09
C GLU A 369 -1.91 -1.08 -11.95
N THR A 370 -2.36 -1.36 -10.74
CA THR A 370 -3.76 -1.51 -10.37
C THR A 370 -4.17 -0.41 -9.38
N TYR A 371 -5.45 -0.11 -9.34
CA TYR A 371 -6.05 0.89 -8.46
C TYR A 371 -7.18 0.26 -7.68
N PRO A 372 -7.44 0.75 -6.47
CA PRO A 372 -8.62 0.33 -5.72
C PRO A 372 -9.89 0.54 -6.53
N ARG A 373 -10.68 -0.51 -6.64
CA ARG A 373 -11.97 -0.51 -7.33
C ARG A 373 -13.08 -0.73 -6.31
N THR A 374 -14.20 -0.03 -6.49
CA THR A 374 -15.41 -0.30 -5.70
C THR A 374 -15.92 -1.71 -5.96
N ILE A 375 -16.35 -2.41 -4.92
CA ILE A 375 -16.95 -3.75 -5.02
C ILE A 375 -18.36 -3.74 -4.45
N GLY A 376 -19.22 -4.63 -4.97
CA GLY A 376 -20.64 -4.70 -4.61
C GLY A 376 -21.54 -3.94 -5.57
N GLN A 377 -22.67 -3.46 -5.10
CA GLN A 377 -23.69 -2.82 -5.93
C GLN A 377 -23.46 -1.31 -6.02
N LEU A 378 -23.17 -0.82 -7.20
CA LEU A 378 -23.21 0.62 -7.52
C LEU A 378 -24.67 1.07 -7.66
N HIS A 379 -25.06 2.13 -6.98
CA HIS A 379 -26.44 2.65 -6.99
C HIS A 379 -26.60 3.82 -7.95
N PHE A 380 -25.61 4.68 -8.02
CA PHE A 380 -25.51 5.74 -9.03
C PHE A 380 -24.06 6.20 -9.16
N GLU A 381 -23.77 6.82 -10.28
CA GLU A 381 -22.49 7.46 -10.57
C GLU A 381 -22.69 8.76 -11.34
N THR A 382 -21.68 9.62 -11.33
CA THR A 382 -21.59 10.81 -12.18
C THR A 382 -20.36 10.71 -13.06
N PRO A 383 -20.32 11.35 -14.23
CA PRO A 383 -19.18 11.29 -15.14
C PRO A 383 -17.98 12.03 -14.58
N VAL A 384 -16.80 11.69 -15.09
CA VAL A 384 -15.57 12.47 -14.82
C VAL A 384 -15.75 13.88 -15.39
N GLY A 385 -15.55 14.89 -14.54
CA GLY A 385 -15.69 16.30 -14.91
C GLY A 385 -16.32 17.14 -13.80
N PRO A 386 -16.55 18.45 -14.06
CA PRO A 386 -17.06 19.36 -13.04
C PRO A 386 -18.39 18.92 -12.42
N GLY A 387 -18.43 18.82 -11.09
CA GLY A 387 -19.67 18.54 -10.36
C GLY A 387 -20.59 19.75 -10.30
N TRP A 388 -20.03 20.95 -10.30
CA TRP A 388 -20.74 22.21 -10.35
C TRP A 388 -20.48 22.94 -11.66
N ALA A 389 -21.47 23.59 -12.22
CA ALA A 389 -21.30 24.49 -13.36
C ALA A 389 -20.44 25.70 -12.97
N ASN A 390 -19.75 26.27 -13.94
CA ASN A 390 -19.06 27.54 -13.75
C ASN A 390 -20.10 28.61 -13.36
N PRO A 391 -19.94 29.28 -12.20
CA PRO A 391 -20.93 30.25 -11.71
C PRO A 391 -21.14 31.40 -12.67
N SER A 392 -20.13 31.81 -13.42
CA SER A 392 -20.19 32.97 -14.34
C SER A 392 -20.85 32.63 -15.67
N THR A 393 -20.76 31.39 -16.17
CA THR A 393 -21.26 30.99 -17.49
C THR A 393 -22.44 30.01 -17.44
N GLY A 394 -22.60 29.29 -16.33
CA GLY A 394 -23.57 28.19 -16.19
C GLY A 394 -23.17 26.92 -16.93
N SER A 395 -21.95 26.86 -17.53
CA SER A 395 -21.42 25.72 -18.31
C SER A 395 -20.78 24.66 -17.41
N PHE A 396 -20.93 23.40 -17.80
CA PHE A 396 -20.19 22.26 -17.26
C PHE A 396 -18.99 21.85 -18.13
N GLU A 397 -18.61 22.65 -19.12
CA GLU A 397 -17.43 22.37 -19.92
C GLU A 397 -16.18 22.35 -19.03
N ASP A 398 -15.35 21.31 -19.18
CA ASP A 398 -14.19 21.10 -18.31
C ASP A 398 -12.98 21.93 -18.78
N PRO A 399 -12.56 22.95 -18.04
CA PRO A 399 -11.47 23.84 -18.43
C PRO A 399 -10.11 23.34 -17.94
N ARG A 400 -10.05 22.20 -17.27
CA ARG A 400 -8.83 21.70 -16.68
C ARG A 400 -7.79 21.34 -17.75
N PHE A 401 -6.55 21.16 -17.31
CA PHE A 401 -5.47 20.77 -18.18
C PHE A 401 -5.81 19.49 -18.98
N THR A 402 -5.75 19.59 -20.31
CA THR A 402 -5.92 18.46 -21.22
C THR A 402 -4.59 17.75 -21.41
N ALA A 403 -4.48 16.52 -20.96
CA ALA A 403 -3.29 15.70 -21.10
C ALA A 403 -3.12 15.17 -22.54
N ARG A 404 -1.98 14.56 -22.84
CA ARG A 404 -1.65 14.01 -24.16
C ARG A 404 -2.60 12.90 -24.62
N ASP A 405 -3.26 12.21 -23.70
CA ASP A 405 -4.25 11.18 -23.96
C ASP A 405 -5.69 11.71 -24.08
N GLY A 406 -5.87 13.03 -23.99
CA GLY A 406 -7.15 13.71 -24.11
C GLY A 406 -7.95 13.80 -22.81
N ARG A 407 -7.50 13.19 -21.71
CA ARG A 407 -8.16 13.31 -20.39
C ARG A 407 -7.79 14.63 -19.70
N HIS A 408 -8.65 15.07 -18.78
CA HIS A 408 -8.45 16.26 -17.98
C HIS A 408 -7.96 15.93 -16.58
N PHE A 409 -6.92 16.63 -16.11
CA PHE A 409 -6.33 16.40 -14.79
C PHE A 409 -6.12 17.69 -14.02
N GLY A 410 -6.06 17.55 -12.69
CA GLY A 410 -5.87 18.64 -11.75
C GLY A 410 -7.18 19.30 -11.32
N PRO A 411 -7.09 20.27 -10.39
CA PRO A 411 -8.27 20.94 -9.85
C PRO A 411 -8.91 21.89 -10.84
N LEU A 412 -10.18 22.19 -10.63
CA LEU A 412 -10.86 23.30 -11.28
C LEU A 412 -10.19 24.63 -10.94
N PRO A 413 -10.29 25.67 -11.80
CA PRO A 413 -9.82 27.00 -11.46
C PRO A 413 -10.40 27.48 -10.11
N LYS A 414 -9.55 27.99 -9.22
CA LYS A 414 -9.96 28.41 -7.85
C LYS A 414 -11.10 29.44 -7.83
N THR A 415 -11.26 30.22 -8.91
CA THR A 415 -12.35 31.17 -9.10
C THR A 415 -13.69 30.49 -9.44
N TRP A 416 -13.62 29.27 -9.97
CA TRP A 416 -14.80 28.45 -10.25
C TRP A 416 -15.17 27.60 -9.02
N ALA A 417 -14.26 26.73 -8.59
CA ALA A 417 -14.46 25.91 -7.39
C ALA A 417 -13.13 25.61 -6.70
N ASN A 418 -13.13 25.56 -5.38
CA ASN A 418 -11.92 25.40 -4.62
C ASN A 418 -12.17 24.56 -3.36
N TYR A 419 -11.57 23.38 -3.30
CA TYR A 419 -11.57 22.51 -2.13
C TYR A 419 -10.82 23.18 -0.97
N LYS A 420 -11.40 23.16 0.23
CA LYS A 420 -10.84 23.77 1.44
C LYS A 420 -10.37 22.77 2.47
N GLY A 421 -10.85 21.53 2.38
CA GLY A 421 -10.55 20.48 3.33
C GLY A 421 -11.81 19.76 3.81
N LEU A 422 -11.62 18.93 4.81
CA LEU A 422 -12.72 18.23 5.46
C LEU A 422 -12.62 18.32 6.98
N TYR A 423 -13.78 18.40 7.63
CA TYR A 423 -13.89 18.28 9.08
C TYR A 423 -14.23 16.85 9.45
N HIS A 424 -13.56 16.36 10.47
CA HIS A 424 -13.85 15.07 11.10
C HIS A 424 -14.41 15.33 12.49
N HIS A 425 -15.65 14.91 12.76
CA HIS A 425 -16.32 15.14 14.03
C HIS A 425 -17.11 13.89 14.44
N GLY A 426 -16.56 13.08 15.33
CA GLY A 426 -17.08 11.75 15.62
C GLY A 426 -17.15 10.91 14.34
N ASP A 427 -18.32 10.36 14.02
CA ASP A 427 -18.52 9.60 12.78
C ASP A 427 -18.82 10.48 11.54
N ASN A 428 -18.87 11.81 11.71
CA ASN A 428 -19.27 12.71 10.63
C ASN A 428 -18.05 13.25 9.88
N VAL A 429 -18.11 13.19 8.57
CA VAL A 429 -17.17 13.81 7.64
C VAL A 429 -17.90 14.94 6.91
N ILE A 430 -17.43 16.18 7.09
CA ILE A 430 -18.00 17.36 6.45
C ILE A 430 -17.00 17.92 5.45
N ILE A 431 -17.32 17.89 4.19
CA ILE A 431 -16.49 18.42 3.11
C ILE A 431 -16.71 19.92 2.99
N SER A 432 -15.62 20.67 2.97
CA SER A 432 -15.63 22.13 2.86
C SER A 432 -15.01 22.56 1.54
N TYR A 433 -15.74 23.38 0.78
CA TYR A 433 -15.26 23.92 -0.50
C TYR A 433 -16.00 25.21 -0.85
N SER A 434 -15.61 25.87 -1.92
CA SER A 434 -16.35 27.01 -2.46
C SER A 434 -16.70 26.81 -3.93
N VAL A 435 -17.79 27.45 -4.38
CA VAL A 435 -18.19 27.56 -5.79
C VAL A 435 -18.49 29.04 -6.08
N GLY A 436 -17.70 29.65 -6.94
CA GLY A 436 -17.67 31.09 -7.06
C GLY A 436 -17.38 31.75 -5.70
N ASN A 437 -18.28 32.62 -5.27
CA ASN A 437 -18.20 33.29 -3.97
C ASN A 437 -18.96 32.58 -2.84
N ALA A 438 -19.66 31.49 -3.14
CA ALA A 438 -20.37 30.71 -2.13
C ALA A 438 -19.46 29.73 -1.42
N ALA A 439 -19.42 29.76 -0.08
CA ALA A 439 -18.85 28.71 0.75
C ALA A 439 -19.88 27.58 0.91
N ILE A 440 -19.41 26.35 0.84
CA ILE A 440 -20.26 25.15 0.94
C ILE A 440 -19.69 24.22 1.98
N LEU A 441 -20.56 23.75 2.87
CA LEU A 441 -20.34 22.57 3.69
C LEU A 441 -21.24 21.46 3.18
N GLU A 442 -20.67 20.29 2.95
CA GLU A 442 -21.40 19.13 2.44
C GLU A 442 -21.19 17.92 3.33
N LYS A 443 -22.29 17.24 3.68
CA LYS A 443 -22.30 15.97 4.39
C LYS A 443 -22.92 14.90 3.50
N LEU A 444 -22.19 13.84 3.28
CA LEU A 444 -22.66 12.61 2.63
C LEU A 444 -23.36 11.73 3.67
N GLY A 445 -24.43 11.07 3.29
CA GLY A 445 -25.21 10.26 4.22
C GLY A 445 -26.07 9.22 3.52
N MET A 446 -26.75 8.42 4.33
CA MET A 446 -27.67 7.38 3.88
C MET A 446 -28.82 7.25 4.86
N GLU A 447 -30.03 7.05 4.33
CA GLU A 447 -31.23 6.72 5.10
C GLU A 447 -31.86 5.44 4.54
N ARG A 448 -32.53 4.69 5.40
CA ARG A 448 -33.25 3.47 5.02
C ARG A 448 -34.76 3.66 5.31
N GLY A 449 -35.59 3.22 4.39
CA GLY A 449 -37.04 3.25 4.59
C GLY A 449 -37.79 2.55 3.47
N ALA A 450 -38.94 1.99 3.78
CA ALA A 450 -39.79 1.26 2.84
C ALA A 450 -39.05 0.19 2.03
N GLY A 451 -38.05 -0.46 2.63
CA GLY A 451 -37.27 -1.52 1.96
C GLY A 451 -36.25 -1.03 0.95
N GLN A 452 -36.01 0.29 0.86
CA GLN A 452 -35.01 0.86 -0.04
C GLN A 452 -33.92 1.63 0.71
N ILE A 453 -32.74 1.72 0.08
CA ILE A 453 -31.61 2.55 0.51
C ILE A 453 -31.70 3.86 -0.27
N VAL A 454 -31.61 4.97 0.45
CA VAL A 454 -31.61 6.32 -0.11
C VAL A 454 -30.34 7.02 0.35
N PHE A 455 -29.48 7.36 -0.59
CA PHE A 455 -28.30 8.17 -0.34
C PHE A 455 -28.68 9.63 -0.21
N THR A 456 -28.01 10.36 0.67
CA THR A 456 -28.33 11.76 0.92
C THR A 456 -27.09 12.63 0.79
N ARG A 457 -27.29 13.85 0.31
CA ARG A 457 -26.29 14.92 0.31
C ARG A 457 -26.90 16.12 0.99
N THR A 458 -26.38 16.50 2.15
CA THR A 458 -26.82 17.71 2.87
C THR A 458 -25.84 18.83 2.56
N LEU A 459 -26.35 19.93 2.04
CA LEU A 459 -25.55 21.08 1.59
C LEU A 459 -25.96 22.32 2.40
N ASN A 460 -25.00 22.96 3.02
CA ASN A 460 -25.15 24.30 3.60
C ASN A 460 -24.38 25.28 2.73
N ILE A 461 -25.07 26.10 1.99
CA ILE A 461 -24.52 27.02 0.98
C ILE A 461 -24.66 28.44 1.49
N SER A 462 -23.56 29.17 1.58
CA SER A 462 -23.58 30.60 1.90
C SER A 462 -24.22 31.39 0.74
N PRO A 463 -24.79 32.59 1.01
CA PRO A 463 -25.45 33.37 -0.05
C PRO A 463 -24.54 33.61 -1.24
N SER A 464 -24.99 33.20 -2.43
CA SER A 464 -24.33 33.46 -3.72
C SER A 464 -25.05 34.61 -4.46
N ARG A 465 -24.27 35.38 -5.21
CA ARG A 465 -24.77 36.39 -6.12
C ARG A 465 -25.31 35.79 -7.41
N GLU A 466 -24.71 34.70 -7.84
CA GLU A 466 -25.11 33.92 -9.01
C GLU A 466 -25.98 32.72 -8.58
N SER A 467 -26.88 32.30 -9.46
CA SER A 467 -27.53 30.99 -9.29
C SER A 467 -26.52 29.88 -9.55
N LEU A 468 -26.56 28.84 -8.74
CA LEU A 468 -25.62 27.73 -8.85
C LEU A 468 -26.31 26.49 -9.44
N LYS A 469 -25.56 25.69 -10.19
CA LYS A 469 -26.04 24.45 -10.78
C LYS A 469 -25.08 23.31 -10.42
N MET A 470 -25.62 22.17 -10.03
CA MET A 470 -24.83 20.98 -9.69
C MET A 470 -25.37 19.72 -10.37
N ARG A 471 -24.53 18.94 -11.02
CA ARG A 471 -24.89 17.59 -11.49
C ARG A 471 -25.06 16.68 -10.29
N VAL A 472 -26.20 16.00 -10.21
CA VAL A 472 -26.54 15.10 -9.09
C VAL A 472 -26.39 13.64 -9.49
N ALA A 473 -26.98 13.24 -10.60
CA ALA A 473 -26.95 11.88 -11.15
C ALA A 473 -27.38 11.88 -12.63
N ALA A 474 -27.17 10.77 -13.33
CA ALA A 474 -27.70 10.59 -14.68
C ALA A 474 -29.26 10.57 -14.68
N VAL A 475 -29.87 10.99 -15.77
CA VAL A 475 -31.31 10.87 -15.98
C VAL A 475 -31.76 9.42 -15.84
N GLY A 476 -32.91 9.20 -15.19
CA GLY A 476 -33.38 7.86 -14.82
C GLY A 476 -33.04 7.44 -13.39
N THR A 477 -32.07 8.10 -12.75
CA THR A 477 -31.86 7.97 -11.31
C THR A 477 -33.00 8.71 -10.55
N ASN A 478 -33.54 8.07 -9.53
CA ASN A 478 -34.60 8.67 -8.74
C ASN A 478 -34.03 9.69 -7.75
N VAL A 479 -34.27 10.97 -7.99
CA VAL A 479 -33.71 12.07 -7.18
C VAL A 479 -34.85 12.98 -6.69
N ALA A 480 -34.78 13.35 -5.41
CA ALA A 480 -35.65 14.35 -4.81
C ALA A 480 -34.81 15.38 -4.01
N VAL A 481 -35.40 16.54 -3.75
CA VAL A 481 -34.75 17.61 -2.99
C VAL A 481 -35.67 18.17 -1.93
N SER A 482 -35.14 18.47 -0.76
CA SER A 482 -35.78 19.22 0.31
C SER A 482 -34.94 20.45 0.64
N GLY A 483 -35.57 21.56 0.85
CA GLY A 483 -34.91 22.85 1.19
C GLY A 483 -35.42 23.98 0.30
N ASN A 484 -35.54 25.19 0.89
CA ASN A 484 -36.00 26.35 0.17
C ASN A 484 -34.97 26.92 -0.80
N GLY A 485 -35.39 27.34 -1.99
CA GLY A 485 -34.50 27.91 -3.00
C GLY A 485 -33.73 26.87 -3.83
N ALA A 486 -34.14 25.62 -3.73
CA ALA A 486 -33.57 24.51 -4.50
C ALA A 486 -34.63 23.86 -5.39
N SER A 487 -34.27 23.48 -6.61
CA SER A 487 -35.13 22.74 -7.54
C SER A 487 -34.29 21.79 -8.39
N LEU A 488 -34.91 20.73 -8.89
CA LEU A 488 -34.29 19.77 -9.80
C LEU A 488 -34.82 19.97 -11.22
N LYS A 489 -33.91 19.85 -12.20
CA LYS A 489 -34.23 19.84 -13.62
C LYS A 489 -33.40 18.81 -14.34
N GLU A 490 -33.90 18.26 -15.40
CA GLU A 490 -33.13 17.42 -16.32
C GLU A 490 -32.49 18.32 -17.38
N GLU A 491 -31.18 18.28 -17.46
CA GLU A 491 -30.35 19.05 -18.42
C GLU A 491 -29.23 18.12 -18.92
N ASP A 492 -29.02 18.07 -20.23
CA ASP A 492 -27.91 17.35 -20.89
C ASP A 492 -27.69 15.90 -20.41
N GLY A 493 -28.78 15.18 -20.16
CA GLY A 493 -28.74 13.78 -19.71
C GLY A 493 -28.51 13.58 -18.20
N TYR A 494 -28.56 14.66 -17.42
CA TYR A 494 -28.37 14.63 -15.97
C TYR A 494 -29.54 15.29 -15.22
N VAL A 495 -29.78 14.78 -14.01
CA VAL A 495 -30.57 15.51 -13.01
C VAL A 495 -29.67 16.57 -12.39
N VAL A 496 -30.03 17.84 -12.57
CA VAL A 496 -29.27 19.01 -12.14
C VAL A 496 -30.01 19.73 -11.02
N LEU A 497 -29.32 19.96 -9.91
CA LEU A 497 -29.77 20.82 -8.83
C LEU A 497 -29.56 22.28 -9.23
N HIS A 498 -30.61 23.09 -9.15
CA HIS A 498 -30.57 24.53 -9.27
C HIS A 498 -30.75 25.17 -7.89
N VAL A 499 -29.83 26.05 -7.53
CA VAL A 499 -29.86 26.82 -6.29
C VAL A 499 -30.03 28.29 -6.65
N SER A 500 -31.08 28.89 -6.14
CA SER A 500 -31.37 30.30 -6.38
C SER A 500 -30.40 31.23 -5.65
N THR A 501 -30.19 32.42 -6.21
CA THR A 501 -29.38 33.49 -5.59
C THR A 501 -29.86 33.79 -4.16
N PHE A 502 -28.88 34.10 -3.29
CA PHE A 502 -29.11 34.46 -1.87
C PHE A 502 -29.87 33.42 -1.03
N SER A 503 -30.02 32.18 -1.50
CA SER A 503 -30.52 31.08 -0.66
C SER A 503 -29.63 30.88 0.57
N ARG A 504 -30.24 30.64 1.72
CA ARG A 504 -29.55 30.39 3.01
C ARG A 504 -30.03 29.13 3.71
N ALA A 505 -31.11 28.54 3.17
CA ALA A 505 -31.66 27.33 3.77
C ALA A 505 -30.75 26.11 3.48
N PRO A 506 -30.53 25.22 4.44
CA PRO A 506 -29.93 23.95 4.15
C PRO A 506 -30.73 23.18 3.11
N ILE A 507 -30.02 22.50 2.21
CA ILE A 507 -30.59 21.68 1.15
C ILE A 507 -30.23 20.22 1.42
N LYS A 508 -31.18 19.31 1.22
CA LYS A 508 -30.90 17.87 1.28
C LYS A 508 -31.42 17.20 0.01
N LEU A 509 -30.52 16.55 -0.67
CA LEU A 509 -30.80 15.68 -1.81
C LEU A 509 -31.00 14.26 -1.32
N PHE A 510 -31.91 13.57 -1.96
CA PHE A 510 -32.23 12.16 -1.79
C PHE A 510 -32.03 11.48 -3.13
N ILE A 511 -31.23 10.42 -3.15
CA ILE A 511 -30.82 9.74 -4.37
C ILE A 511 -31.02 8.23 -4.17
N ALA A 512 -31.87 7.64 -5.00
CA ALA A 512 -32.10 6.20 -5.00
C ALA A 512 -31.79 5.63 -6.38
N LYS A 513 -31.44 4.35 -6.43
CA LYS A 513 -31.10 3.69 -7.68
C LYS A 513 -32.19 3.80 -8.73
N PRO A 514 -31.88 3.72 -10.03
CA PRO A 514 -32.89 3.65 -11.10
C PRO A 514 -33.91 2.55 -10.86
N GLY A 515 -35.17 2.84 -11.14
CA GLY A 515 -36.28 1.87 -10.96
C GLY A 515 -36.73 1.64 -9.52
N SER A 516 -36.21 2.38 -8.52
CA SER A 516 -36.74 2.37 -7.15
C SER A 516 -38.10 3.09 -7.03
N SER A 517 -38.81 2.88 -5.90
CA SER A 517 -40.06 3.56 -5.63
C SER A 517 -39.90 5.09 -5.56
N SER A 518 -40.97 5.86 -5.85
CA SER A 518 -40.99 7.32 -5.73
C SER A 518 -40.46 7.76 -4.35
N LEU A 519 -39.67 8.82 -4.34
CA LEU A 519 -39.12 9.41 -3.13
C LEU A 519 -40.08 10.39 -2.42
N ASP A 520 -41.27 10.70 -3.00
CA ASP A 520 -42.17 11.72 -2.47
C ASP A 520 -42.61 11.44 -1.03
N GLU A 521 -43.05 10.21 -0.76
CA GLU A 521 -43.46 9.79 0.57
C GLU A 521 -42.26 9.59 1.50
N PHE A 522 -41.11 9.23 0.96
CA PHE A 522 -39.86 9.10 1.72
C PHE A 522 -39.42 10.48 2.24
N VAL A 523 -39.36 11.48 1.38
CA VAL A 523 -38.91 12.85 1.71
C VAL A 523 -39.80 13.48 2.79
N LYS A 524 -41.12 13.22 2.78
CA LYS A 524 -42.05 13.72 3.83
C LYS A 524 -41.73 13.17 5.23
N ARG A 525 -41.11 11.97 5.31
CA ARG A 525 -40.77 11.28 6.58
C ARG A 525 -39.31 11.37 6.93
N ALA A 526 -38.46 11.74 6.00
CA ALA A 526 -37.02 11.84 6.17
C ALA A 526 -36.64 12.96 7.14
N SER A 527 -35.47 12.85 7.73
CA SER A 527 -34.91 13.90 8.56
C SER A 527 -34.73 15.19 7.75
N PRO A 528 -35.09 16.34 8.31
CA PRO A 528 -34.92 17.63 7.62
C PRO A 528 -33.44 17.91 7.34
N PRO A 529 -33.14 18.83 6.39
CA PRO A 529 -31.76 19.30 6.20
C PRO A 529 -31.20 19.93 7.50
N GLU A 530 -30.00 19.54 7.88
CA GLU A 530 -29.36 19.99 9.12
C GLU A 530 -28.34 21.11 8.86
N LEU A 531 -28.09 21.92 9.91
CA LEU A 531 -27.02 22.90 9.92
C LEU A 531 -25.68 22.18 10.26
N LEU A 532 -24.71 22.30 9.36
CA LEU A 532 -23.44 21.61 9.44
C LEU A 532 -22.36 22.36 10.23
N ASP A 533 -22.57 23.66 10.51
CA ASP A 533 -21.61 24.50 11.27
C ASP A 533 -21.22 23.91 12.64
N ARG A 534 -22.12 23.14 13.25
CA ARG A 534 -21.85 22.49 14.54
C ARG A 534 -20.67 21.51 14.48
N TYR A 535 -20.40 20.94 13.31
CA TYR A 535 -19.34 19.96 13.09
C TYR A 535 -17.98 20.60 12.75
N THR A 536 -17.91 21.92 12.65
CA THR A 536 -16.68 22.65 12.26
C THR A 536 -15.90 23.23 13.43
N LYS A 537 -16.22 22.84 14.66
CA LYS A 537 -15.64 23.43 15.89
C LYS A 537 -14.82 22.45 16.72
N GLY A 538 -14.50 21.31 16.18
CA GLY A 538 -13.89 20.21 16.91
C GLY A 538 -14.93 19.33 17.60
N GLY A 539 -14.59 18.06 17.74
CA GLY A 539 -15.43 17.03 18.37
C GLY A 539 -14.67 16.32 19.49
N ALA A 540 -15.28 15.30 20.06
CA ALA A 540 -14.53 14.40 20.95
C ALA A 540 -13.53 13.59 20.13
N PRO A 541 -12.33 13.30 20.66
CA PRO A 541 -11.31 12.57 19.91
C PRO A 541 -11.79 11.17 19.57
N HIS A 542 -11.56 10.77 18.32
CA HIS A 542 -11.85 9.44 17.82
C HIS A 542 -10.81 8.42 18.31
N TYR A 543 -9.55 8.84 18.39
CA TYR A 543 -8.40 8.03 18.84
C TYR A 543 -8.02 8.43 20.28
N GLN A 544 -8.80 7.94 21.25
CA GLN A 544 -8.60 8.34 22.66
C GLN A 544 -7.38 7.70 23.31
N GLU A 545 -6.99 6.48 22.87
CA GLU A 545 -5.94 5.72 23.51
C GLU A 545 -4.56 6.29 23.19
N THR A 546 -3.70 6.26 24.20
CA THR A 546 -2.26 6.44 24.07
C THR A 546 -1.55 5.12 24.31
N LEU A 547 -0.47 4.87 23.57
CA LEU A 547 0.26 3.62 23.60
C LEU A 547 1.69 3.84 24.08
N ASN A 548 2.16 2.98 24.98
CA ASN A 548 3.53 3.07 25.47
C ASN A 548 4.41 2.00 24.83
N THR A 549 5.62 2.40 24.44
CA THR A 549 6.65 1.49 23.92
C THR A 549 8.00 1.81 24.56
N ASN A 550 8.98 0.92 24.33
CA ASN A 550 10.29 1.03 24.93
C ASN A 550 11.35 1.52 23.93
N VAL A 551 12.37 2.16 24.46
CA VAL A 551 13.63 2.45 23.77
C VAL A 551 14.62 1.35 24.12
N THR A 552 15.18 0.70 23.10
CA THR A 552 16.28 -0.25 23.26
C THR A 552 17.59 0.48 22.94
N LYS A 553 18.46 0.59 23.91
CA LYS A 553 19.76 1.24 23.75
C LYS A 553 20.70 0.41 22.89
N GLY A 554 21.35 1.05 21.93
CA GLY A 554 22.43 0.47 21.15
C GLY A 554 23.68 0.27 21.95
N LYS A 555 24.59 -0.58 21.44
CA LYS A 555 25.89 -0.76 22.07
C LYS A 555 26.80 0.40 21.73
N GLU A 556 27.52 0.89 22.73
CA GLU A 556 28.52 1.96 22.59
C GLU A 556 29.92 1.35 22.32
N ASP A 557 30.01 0.47 21.33
CA ASP A 557 31.27 -0.24 21.00
C ASP A 557 31.88 0.22 19.65
N GLY A 558 31.38 1.28 19.07
CA GLY A 558 31.80 1.82 17.78
C GLY A 558 31.77 3.35 17.71
N THR A 559 31.89 3.87 16.48
CA THR A 559 31.83 5.33 16.24
C THR A 559 30.42 5.88 16.50
N PHE A 560 29.39 5.07 16.28
CA PHE A 560 28.00 5.42 16.49
C PHE A 560 27.29 4.35 17.31
N ALA A 561 26.44 4.75 18.22
CA ALA A 561 25.42 3.91 18.84
C ALA A 561 24.07 4.17 18.18
N VAL A 562 23.35 3.11 17.87
CA VAL A 562 22.01 3.19 17.24
C VAL A 562 20.97 2.68 18.23
N ASP A 563 20.21 3.60 18.80
CA ASP A 563 19.08 3.28 19.68
C ASP A 563 17.84 2.91 18.83
N LEU A 564 17.11 1.89 19.24
CA LEU A 564 15.84 1.53 18.64
C LEU A 564 14.67 2.12 19.44
N LEU A 565 13.96 3.03 18.81
CA LEU A 565 12.70 3.58 19.29
C LEU A 565 11.56 2.73 18.72
N THR A 566 10.98 1.85 19.52
CA THR A 566 10.00 0.89 19.03
C THR A 566 8.66 1.57 18.70
N PRO A 567 8.17 1.53 17.45
CA PRO A 567 6.82 1.98 17.11
C PRO A 567 5.75 1.08 17.74
N PRO A 568 4.51 1.56 17.93
CA PRO A 568 3.42 0.77 18.48
C PRO A 568 2.84 -0.18 17.41
N PHE A 569 3.60 -1.21 17.03
CA PHE A 569 3.16 -2.21 16.02
C PHE A 569 1.87 -2.91 16.41
N GLN A 570 1.67 -3.17 17.69
CA GLN A 570 0.38 -3.63 18.22
C GLN A 570 -0.42 -2.41 18.68
N ASN A 571 -1.49 -2.12 17.98
CA ASN A 571 -2.37 -1.00 18.28
C ASN A 571 -3.83 -1.37 18.00
N PRO A 572 -4.81 -0.70 18.66
CA PRO A 572 -6.23 -1.03 18.56
C PRO A 572 -6.80 -0.90 17.15
N TRP A 573 -6.21 -0.01 16.35
CA TRP A 573 -6.67 0.32 15.01
C TRP A 573 -6.04 -0.55 13.92
N LYS A 574 -5.17 -1.50 14.30
CA LYS A 574 -4.37 -2.31 13.37
C LYS A 574 -3.62 -1.46 12.35
N SER A 575 -3.29 -0.23 12.74
CA SER A 575 -2.53 0.71 11.92
C SER A 575 -1.17 0.11 11.59
N ARG A 576 -0.82 0.15 10.31
CA ARG A 576 0.48 -0.30 9.81
C ARG A 576 1.51 0.79 10.06
N MET A 577 2.55 0.47 10.81
CA MET A 577 3.60 1.43 11.18
C MET A 577 4.71 1.51 10.11
N LYS A 578 4.35 1.67 8.84
CA LYS A 578 5.28 1.97 7.74
C LYS A 578 5.60 3.46 7.76
N LEU A 579 6.55 3.85 8.60
CA LEU A 579 6.92 5.26 8.79
C LEU A 579 7.53 5.85 7.51
N SER A 580 7.12 7.06 7.16
CA SER A 580 7.50 7.73 5.91
C SER A 580 7.87 9.20 6.07
N GLY A 581 7.84 9.71 7.28
CA GLY A 581 8.23 11.07 7.61
C GLY A 581 8.36 11.31 9.10
N ILE A 582 9.26 12.20 9.48
CA ILE A 582 9.48 12.62 10.85
C ILE A 582 9.83 14.11 10.88
N ASP A 583 9.29 14.84 11.87
CA ASP A 583 9.75 16.16 12.27
C ASP A 583 9.47 16.38 13.77
N PHE A 584 9.90 17.49 14.34
CA PHE A 584 9.76 17.79 15.77
C PHE A 584 8.88 19.01 15.99
N MET A 585 8.10 18.98 17.07
CA MET A 585 7.40 20.15 17.58
C MET A 585 8.42 21.14 18.19
N LYS A 586 7.97 22.33 18.57
CA LYS A 586 8.81 23.31 19.28
C LYS A 586 9.38 22.76 20.58
N ASN A 587 8.62 21.91 21.28
CA ASN A 587 9.16 21.04 22.30
C ASN A 587 9.81 19.82 21.64
N PRO A 588 11.14 19.71 21.58
CA PRO A 588 11.82 18.66 20.84
C PRO A 588 11.73 17.26 21.49
N ASP A 589 11.15 17.14 22.68
CA ASP A 589 10.74 15.86 23.27
C ASP A 589 9.54 15.24 22.53
N ILE A 590 8.90 16.02 21.65
CA ILE A 590 7.73 15.64 20.89
C ILE A 590 8.09 15.55 19.41
N GLY A 591 8.00 14.34 18.86
CA GLY A 591 8.07 14.08 17.43
C GLY A 591 6.69 13.89 16.79
N VAL A 592 6.60 14.20 15.51
CA VAL A 592 5.45 13.86 14.67
C VAL A 592 5.92 13.02 13.50
N LEU A 593 5.20 11.94 13.24
CA LEU A 593 5.54 10.98 12.19
C LEU A 593 4.32 10.69 11.34
N CYS A 594 4.54 10.48 10.04
CA CYS A 594 3.48 9.96 9.16
C CYS A 594 3.80 8.54 8.70
N THR A 595 2.76 7.82 8.28
CA THR A 595 2.86 6.49 7.69
C THR A 595 2.40 6.51 6.24
N THR A 596 2.92 5.62 5.41
CA THR A 596 2.50 5.48 4.00
C THR A 596 1.01 5.15 3.86
N ASP A 597 0.42 4.56 4.89
CA ASP A 597 -0.97 4.07 4.89
C ASP A 597 -1.99 5.13 5.34
N GLY A 598 -1.54 6.36 5.60
CA GLY A 598 -2.46 7.49 5.80
C GLY A 598 -2.55 8.05 7.22
N ASP A 599 -1.75 7.56 8.15
CA ASP A 599 -1.78 8.03 9.53
C ASP A 599 -0.75 9.09 9.83
N VAL A 600 -1.07 9.91 10.84
CA VAL A 600 -0.08 10.77 11.52
C VAL A 600 -0.12 10.47 13.01
N TRP A 601 1.07 10.32 13.57
CA TRP A 601 1.30 10.00 14.98
C TRP A 601 2.13 11.06 15.66
N LYS A 602 1.81 11.33 16.91
CA LYS A 602 2.60 12.13 17.84
C LYS A 602 3.29 11.19 18.80
N VAL A 603 4.58 11.38 19.03
CA VAL A 603 5.36 10.60 20.00
C VAL A 603 6.01 11.56 20.99
N THR A 604 5.93 11.23 22.28
CA THR A 604 6.57 11.98 23.37
C THR A 604 7.55 11.10 24.13
N GLY A 605 8.50 11.71 24.78
CA GLY A 605 9.52 10.96 25.52
C GLY A 605 10.82 10.74 24.78
N LEU A 606 11.04 11.44 23.67
CA LEU A 606 12.22 11.25 22.83
C LEU A 606 13.52 11.62 23.53
N THR A 607 13.51 12.66 24.35
CA THR A 607 14.72 13.24 24.97
C THR A 607 14.78 13.10 26.49
N ASN A 608 13.75 12.54 27.11
CA ASN A 608 13.63 12.52 28.60
C ASN A 608 14.42 11.39 29.28
N ASN A 609 15.14 10.55 28.54
CA ASN A 609 15.99 9.43 29.02
C ASN A 609 15.28 8.39 29.92
N LYS A 610 13.94 8.35 29.93
CA LYS A 610 13.18 7.37 30.74
C LYS A 610 13.08 6.01 30.05
N GLY A 611 13.46 5.92 28.78
CA GLY A 611 13.38 4.70 27.99
C GLY A 611 11.96 4.27 27.59
N ILE A 612 10.97 5.15 27.80
CA ILE A 612 9.56 4.93 27.48
C ILE A 612 9.10 6.04 26.55
N LEU A 613 8.46 5.65 25.47
CA LEU A 613 7.82 6.53 24.49
C LEU A 613 6.31 6.41 24.63
N THR A 614 5.60 7.53 24.52
CA THR A 614 4.14 7.56 24.48
C THR A 614 3.67 8.04 23.11
N TRP A 615 2.85 7.25 22.46
CA TRP A 615 2.34 7.46 21.12
C TRP A 615 0.86 7.81 21.14
N LYS A 616 0.46 8.80 20.37
CA LYS A 616 -0.93 9.14 20.09
C LYS A 616 -1.15 9.23 18.58
N ARG A 617 -2.16 8.56 18.04
CA ARG A 617 -2.62 8.73 16.68
C ARG A 617 -3.41 10.02 16.59
N ILE A 618 -3.02 10.94 15.73
CA ILE A 618 -3.61 12.30 15.64
C ILE A 618 -4.34 12.55 14.32
N ALA A 619 -4.12 11.73 13.31
CA ALA A 619 -4.84 11.81 12.03
C ALA A 619 -4.79 10.47 11.31
N SER A 620 -5.73 10.25 10.38
CA SER A 620 -5.82 9.05 9.54
C SER A 620 -6.50 9.36 8.20
N GLY A 621 -6.57 8.37 7.32
CA GLY A 621 -7.32 8.44 6.06
C GLY A 621 -6.67 9.29 4.97
N LEU A 622 -5.43 9.74 5.16
CA LEU A 622 -4.69 10.54 4.20
C LEU A 622 -4.17 9.70 3.03
N PHE A 623 -4.05 10.31 1.86
CA PHE A 623 -3.57 9.62 0.67
C PHE A 623 -2.05 9.59 0.60
N GLN A 624 -1.46 8.48 1.02
CA GLN A 624 -0.02 8.21 0.91
C GLN A 624 0.87 9.36 1.42
N PRO A 625 0.86 9.67 2.72
CA PRO A 625 1.81 10.61 3.29
C PRO A 625 3.27 10.17 3.08
N LEU A 626 4.11 10.99 2.45
CA LEU A 626 5.53 10.70 2.20
C LEU A 626 6.47 11.84 2.63
N GLY A 627 5.95 12.79 3.38
CA GLY A 627 6.70 13.87 3.98
C GLY A 627 5.89 14.61 5.01
N ILE A 628 6.56 15.08 6.06
CA ILE A 628 5.96 15.85 7.15
C ILE A 628 6.88 16.98 7.54
N LYS A 629 6.30 18.14 7.87
CA LYS A 629 7.04 19.33 8.30
C LYS A 629 6.28 20.10 9.37
N VAL A 630 6.97 20.48 10.41
CA VAL A 630 6.42 21.37 11.44
C VAL A 630 6.95 22.79 11.21
N LEU A 631 6.03 23.73 11.04
CA LEU A 631 6.34 25.15 10.93
C LEU A 631 5.46 25.94 11.89
N ASN A 632 6.09 26.63 12.85
CA ASN A 632 5.36 27.42 13.87
C ASN A 632 4.23 26.62 14.55
N GLU A 633 4.55 25.43 15.02
CA GLU A 633 3.63 24.47 15.67
C GLU A 633 2.52 23.93 14.78
N LYS A 634 2.56 24.20 13.49
CA LYS A 634 1.60 23.67 12.49
C LYS A 634 2.20 22.46 11.78
N ILE A 635 1.44 21.42 11.66
CA ILE A 635 1.85 20.16 11.05
C ILE A 635 1.36 20.13 9.60
N TYR A 636 2.31 20.18 8.66
CA TYR A 636 2.09 20.05 7.22
C TYR A 636 2.47 18.64 6.77
N VAL A 637 1.65 18.02 5.96
CA VAL A 637 1.88 16.67 5.43
C VAL A 637 1.79 16.68 3.91
N THR A 638 2.81 16.13 3.24
CA THR A 638 2.76 15.90 1.80
C THR A 638 2.02 14.60 1.53
N CYS A 639 0.87 14.73 0.92
CA CYS A 639 0.05 13.62 0.45
C CYS A 639 0.08 13.54 -1.07
N ARG A 640 -0.34 12.41 -1.62
CA ARG A 640 -0.36 12.21 -3.07
C ARG A 640 -1.33 13.14 -3.79
N ASP A 641 -2.39 13.58 -3.12
CA ASP A 641 -3.44 14.45 -3.64
C ASP A 641 -3.26 15.93 -3.31
N GLN A 642 -2.52 16.25 -2.22
CA GLN A 642 -2.41 17.62 -1.71
C GLN A 642 -1.30 17.79 -0.67
N LEU A 643 -0.98 19.03 -0.35
CA LEU A 643 -0.40 19.38 0.94
C LEU A 643 -1.52 19.67 1.93
N VAL A 644 -1.58 18.91 3.00
CA VAL A 644 -2.60 19.09 4.05
C VAL A 644 -1.97 19.77 5.26
N LEU A 645 -2.70 20.69 5.88
CA LEU A 645 -2.40 21.27 7.19
C LEU A 645 -3.37 20.68 8.20
N LEU A 646 -2.84 19.96 9.19
CA LEU A 646 -3.63 19.35 10.25
C LEU A 646 -3.96 20.37 11.32
N ARG A 647 -5.25 20.51 11.62
CA ARG A 647 -5.76 21.44 12.63
C ARG A 647 -6.50 20.71 13.72
N ASP A 648 -5.96 20.80 14.91
CA ASP A 648 -6.67 20.53 16.16
C ASP A 648 -7.39 21.82 16.55
N LEU A 649 -8.71 21.84 16.58
CA LEU A 649 -9.52 23.04 16.81
C LEU A 649 -9.96 23.19 18.26
N ASN A 650 -9.90 22.13 19.04
CA ASN A 650 -10.37 22.08 20.42
C ASN A 650 -9.28 21.79 21.45
N GLY A 651 -8.05 21.45 21.01
CA GLY A 651 -6.89 21.24 21.85
C GLY A 651 -6.82 19.86 22.51
N ASP A 652 -7.41 18.82 21.89
CA ASP A 652 -7.42 17.45 22.42
C ASP A 652 -6.35 16.53 21.81
N ASP A 653 -5.43 17.11 21.05
CA ASP A 653 -4.35 16.41 20.35
C ASP A 653 -4.87 15.46 19.24
N GLU A 654 -6.01 15.76 18.60
CA GLU A 654 -6.48 15.08 17.40
C GLU A 654 -6.85 16.10 16.32
N THR A 655 -6.78 15.69 15.07
CA THR A 655 -7.09 16.56 13.92
C THR A 655 -8.59 16.63 13.68
N ASP A 656 -9.20 17.79 13.92
CA ASP A 656 -10.59 18.07 13.58
C ASP A 656 -10.79 18.56 12.15
N PHE A 657 -9.82 19.30 11.62
CA PHE A 657 -9.89 19.87 10.28
C PHE A 657 -8.63 19.55 9.48
N TYR A 658 -8.81 18.77 8.45
CA TYR A 658 -7.81 18.45 7.44
C TYR A 658 -7.85 19.55 6.39
N GLU A 659 -7.14 20.66 6.66
CA GLU A 659 -7.17 21.84 5.78
C GLU A 659 -6.37 21.55 4.51
N SER A 660 -7.00 21.69 3.35
CA SER A 660 -6.30 21.66 2.08
C SER A 660 -5.45 22.91 1.93
N PHE A 661 -4.21 22.84 2.36
CA PHE A 661 -3.29 23.96 2.25
C PHE A 661 -2.97 24.28 0.79
N ASN A 662 -2.73 23.25 -0.01
CA ASN A 662 -2.57 23.35 -1.46
C ASN A 662 -2.89 22.00 -2.11
N HIS A 663 -3.73 22.02 -3.16
CA HIS A 663 -4.08 20.85 -3.97
C HIS A 663 -3.88 21.08 -5.47
N ASP A 664 -3.02 22.01 -5.83
CA ASP A 664 -2.75 22.37 -7.23
C ASP A 664 -2.07 21.24 -8.02
N HIS A 665 -1.39 20.31 -7.35
CA HIS A 665 -0.70 19.26 -8.07
C HIS A 665 -1.69 18.26 -8.68
N GLN A 666 -1.35 17.81 -9.87
CA GLN A 666 -2.16 16.94 -10.69
C GLN A 666 -1.92 15.48 -10.28
N VAL A 667 -2.98 14.66 -10.27
CA VAL A 667 -2.91 13.20 -10.04
C VAL A 667 -3.54 12.52 -11.24
N THR A 668 -2.85 11.51 -11.77
CA THR A 668 -3.38 10.63 -12.81
C THR A 668 -3.64 9.23 -12.24
N ASP A 669 -4.02 8.31 -13.08
CA ASP A 669 -4.19 6.90 -12.75
C ASP A 669 -2.87 6.11 -12.70
N HIS A 670 -1.70 6.75 -12.67
CA HIS A 670 -0.43 6.04 -12.65
C HIS A 670 0.09 5.83 -11.22
N PHE A 671 0.44 4.60 -10.87
CA PHE A 671 0.87 4.22 -9.52
C PHE A 671 2.13 4.94 -9.03
N HIS A 672 3.07 5.27 -9.94
CA HIS A 672 4.41 5.76 -9.61
C HIS A 672 4.50 7.28 -9.34
N GLU A 673 3.40 7.99 -9.27
CA GLU A 673 3.33 9.43 -9.05
C GLU A 673 3.51 9.84 -7.59
N PHE A 674 4.56 9.38 -6.94
CA PHE A 674 4.81 9.69 -5.54
C PHE A 674 5.11 11.18 -5.34
N ALA A 675 4.48 11.80 -4.33
CA ALA A 675 4.81 13.15 -3.84
C ALA A 675 5.69 13.01 -2.58
N MET A 676 6.98 13.26 -2.71
CA MET A 676 7.99 12.83 -1.74
C MET A 676 8.74 13.98 -1.09
N GLY A 677 9.00 13.82 0.20
CA GLY A 677 9.71 14.78 1.02
C GLY A 677 8.86 16.00 1.36
N LEU A 678 9.33 16.80 2.28
CA LEU A 678 8.78 18.13 2.55
C LEU A 678 9.83 18.99 3.26
N GLN A 679 10.21 20.07 2.61
CA GLN A 679 11.14 21.03 3.16
C GLN A 679 10.53 22.43 3.14
N ALA A 680 11.07 23.33 3.95
CA ALA A 680 10.65 24.72 3.99
C ALA A 680 11.85 25.65 3.91
N ASP A 681 11.76 26.71 3.10
CA ASP A 681 12.74 27.78 3.08
C ASP A 681 12.52 28.76 4.26
N LYS A 682 13.44 29.70 4.42
CA LYS A 682 13.36 30.71 5.50
C LYS A 682 12.17 31.66 5.33
N ALA A 683 11.62 31.77 4.13
CA ALA A 683 10.44 32.58 3.83
C ALA A 683 9.12 31.83 4.15
N GLY A 684 9.18 30.51 4.38
CA GLY A 684 8.04 29.67 4.68
C GLY A 684 7.39 29.02 3.45
N ASN A 685 8.02 29.09 2.27
CA ASN A 685 7.57 28.30 1.14
C ASN A 685 7.91 26.82 1.33
N LEU A 686 7.08 25.94 0.79
CA LEU A 686 7.22 24.49 0.92
C LEU A 686 7.70 23.85 -0.38
N TYR A 687 8.55 22.83 -0.25
CA TYR A 687 9.16 22.15 -1.40
C TYR A 687 9.04 20.63 -1.24
N TYR A 688 8.66 19.94 -2.31
CA TYR A 688 8.61 18.50 -2.41
C TYR A 688 8.86 18.04 -3.85
N ALA A 689 9.24 16.78 -4.03
CA ALA A 689 9.43 16.23 -5.36
C ALA A 689 8.23 15.37 -5.77
N LYS A 690 7.88 15.41 -7.06
CA LYS A 690 6.89 14.53 -7.66
C LYS A 690 7.56 13.58 -8.65
N SER A 691 7.39 12.27 -8.46
CA SER A 691 7.96 11.26 -9.35
C SER A 691 7.35 11.30 -10.76
N GLY A 692 8.11 10.85 -11.75
CA GLY A 692 7.63 10.58 -13.09
C GLY A 692 6.85 9.28 -13.18
N ARG A 693 6.27 9.01 -14.34
CA ARG A 693 5.65 7.72 -14.63
C ARG A 693 6.72 6.64 -14.79
N HIS A 694 6.48 5.47 -14.23
CA HIS A 694 7.37 4.34 -14.44
C HIS A 694 7.17 3.78 -15.85
N ALA A 695 8.26 3.64 -16.62
CA ALA A 695 8.26 3.05 -17.96
C ALA A 695 7.33 3.72 -18.99
N ARG A 696 6.92 4.98 -18.79
CA ARG A 696 5.99 5.69 -19.66
C ARG A 696 6.30 7.19 -19.72
N GLU A 697 5.96 7.80 -20.85
CA GLU A 697 6.01 9.25 -21.00
C GLU A 697 5.05 9.97 -20.06
N ALA A 698 5.44 11.17 -19.64
CA ALA A 698 4.62 12.01 -18.78
C ALA A 698 3.30 12.41 -19.47
N LEU A 699 2.20 12.33 -18.78
CA LEU A 699 0.90 12.86 -19.22
C LEU A 699 0.69 14.33 -18.83
N ILE A 700 1.28 14.74 -17.71
CA ILE A 700 1.07 16.03 -17.09
C ILE A 700 2.41 16.73 -16.82
N PRO A 701 2.44 18.09 -16.80
CA PRO A 701 3.67 18.84 -16.60
C PRO A 701 4.41 18.56 -15.30
N GLN A 702 3.72 18.14 -14.26
CA GLN A 702 4.31 17.94 -12.94
C GLN A 702 4.96 16.56 -12.74
N HIS A 703 4.90 15.66 -13.72
CA HIS A 703 5.60 14.38 -13.65
C HIS A 703 7.12 14.57 -13.68
N GLY A 704 7.82 14.05 -12.67
CA GLY A 704 9.28 14.11 -12.58
C GLY A 704 9.81 15.53 -12.31
N THR A 705 9.28 16.18 -11.26
CA THR A 705 9.57 17.59 -10.97
C THR A 705 9.89 17.85 -9.51
N LEU A 706 10.66 18.92 -9.25
CA LEU A 706 10.72 19.58 -7.95
C LEU A 706 9.70 20.72 -7.94
N LEU A 707 8.82 20.72 -6.97
CA LEU A 707 7.72 21.67 -6.83
C LEU A 707 7.96 22.60 -5.65
N LYS A 708 7.57 23.86 -5.81
CA LYS A 708 7.49 24.89 -4.77
C LYS A 708 6.03 25.27 -4.57
N VAL A 709 5.59 25.31 -3.34
CA VAL A 709 4.30 25.86 -2.93
C VAL A 709 4.55 27.14 -2.14
N SER A 710 3.85 28.21 -2.50
CA SER A 710 3.95 29.49 -1.82
C SER A 710 3.57 29.37 -0.32
N LYS A 711 4.16 30.21 0.52
CA LYS A 711 3.94 30.21 1.97
C LYS A 711 2.48 30.32 2.44
N ASP A 712 1.62 30.82 1.58
CA ASP A 712 0.17 30.95 1.81
C ASP A 712 -0.64 29.85 1.13
N GLY A 713 0.01 28.89 0.48
CA GLY A 713 -0.64 27.78 -0.23
C GLY A 713 -1.35 28.17 -1.54
N SER A 714 -1.24 29.43 -1.98
CA SER A 714 -2.04 29.95 -3.09
C SER A 714 -1.57 29.50 -4.47
N ALA A 715 -0.28 29.16 -4.64
CA ALA A 715 0.32 28.84 -5.92
C ALA A 715 1.36 27.74 -5.83
N THR A 716 1.45 26.95 -6.90
CA THR A 716 2.47 25.91 -7.08
C THR A 716 3.31 26.20 -8.33
N GLU A 717 4.62 26.06 -8.20
CA GLU A 717 5.60 26.36 -9.23
C GLU A 717 6.52 25.17 -9.47
N ILE A 718 6.82 24.85 -10.73
CA ILE A 718 7.84 23.86 -11.10
C ILE A 718 9.21 24.54 -11.04
N ILE A 719 10.12 24.03 -10.21
CA ILE A 719 11.49 24.54 -10.06
C ILE A 719 12.45 23.82 -11.02
N ALA A 720 12.36 22.49 -11.08
CA ALA A 720 13.23 21.67 -11.90
C ALA A 720 12.46 20.46 -12.46
N THR A 721 12.94 19.92 -13.57
CA THR A 721 12.32 18.82 -14.31
C THR A 721 13.32 17.71 -14.64
N GLY A 722 12.84 16.60 -15.18
CA GLY A 722 13.71 15.51 -15.65
C GLY A 722 14.12 14.54 -14.57
N PHE A 723 13.36 14.42 -13.49
CA PHE A 723 13.52 13.36 -12.48
C PHE A 723 12.69 12.13 -12.85
N ARG A 724 13.20 10.97 -12.48
CA ARG A 724 12.46 9.71 -12.63
C ARG A 724 11.68 9.39 -11.34
N ALA A 725 12.39 9.32 -10.20
CA ALA A 725 11.82 9.01 -8.89
C ALA A 725 12.60 9.72 -7.80
N ALA A 726 12.53 11.06 -7.82
CA ALA A 726 13.17 11.89 -6.81
C ALA A 726 12.51 11.63 -5.45
N ASN A 727 13.30 11.28 -4.45
CA ASN A 727 12.81 10.94 -3.12
C ASN A 727 13.32 11.91 -2.03
N GLY A 728 14.60 12.14 -1.95
CA GLY A 728 15.20 13.08 -1.00
C GLY A 728 15.19 14.50 -1.56
N VAL A 729 14.72 15.46 -0.79
CA VAL A 729 14.80 16.88 -1.08
C VAL A 729 15.44 17.58 0.10
N CYS A 730 16.57 18.24 -0.12
CA CYS A 730 17.29 19.00 0.91
C CYS A 730 17.49 20.44 0.44
N ILE A 731 17.29 21.41 1.31
CA ILE A 731 17.62 22.81 1.07
C ILE A 731 19.01 23.06 1.64
N ASN A 732 19.89 23.58 0.79
CA ASN A 732 21.25 23.94 1.16
C ASN A 732 21.31 25.25 1.98
N PRO A 733 22.42 25.51 2.70
CA PRO A 733 22.58 26.77 3.42
C PRO A 733 22.46 28.03 2.55
N ASP A 734 22.77 27.94 1.25
CA ASP A 734 22.66 28.99 0.24
C ASP A 734 21.28 29.07 -0.45
N GLU A 735 20.30 28.28 0.03
CA GLU A 735 18.95 28.15 -0.51
C GLU A 735 18.84 27.49 -1.89
N SER A 736 19.92 26.92 -2.43
CA SER A 736 19.87 25.93 -3.51
C SER A 736 19.36 24.59 -2.96
N PHE A 737 19.20 23.57 -3.85
CA PHE A 737 18.67 22.27 -3.42
C PHE A 737 19.62 21.14 -3.77
N ILE A 738 19.52 20.07 -3.02
CA ILE A 738 20.05 18.76 -3.40
C ILE A 738 18.89 17.78 -3.43
N VAL A 739 18.82 17.00 -4.50
CA VAL A 739 17.75 16.05 -4.73
C VAL A 739 18.33 14.71 -5.15
N THR A 740 17.96 13.64 -4.44
CA THR A 740 18.25 12.28 -4.87
C THR A 740 17.29 11.83 -5.94
N ASP A 741 17.75 11.07 -6.92
CA ASP A 741 16.91 10.47 -7.95
C ASP A 741 17.32 9.01 -8.22
N GLN A 742 16.36 8.13 -8.35
CA GLN A 742 16.58 6.71 -8.52
C GLN A 742 16.84 6.37 -9.99
N GLN A 743 17.72 5.39 -10.21
CA GLN A 743 17.95 4.81 -11.52
C GLN A 743 16.66 4.29 -12.18
N GLY A 744 16.67 4.15 -13.48
CA GLY A 744 15.56 3.65 -14.27
C GLY A 744 15.68 4.13 -15.70
N TYR A 745 14.58 4.21 -16.42
CA TYR A 745 14.58 4.70 -17.79
C TYR A 745 15.25 6.06 -17.89
N TRP A 746 16.21 6.21 -18.80
CA TRP A 746 17.09 7.37 -19.02
C TRP A 746 18.05 7.71 -17.87
N ASN A 747 17.89 7.12 -16.71
CA ASN A 747 18.79 7.27 -15.57
C ASN A 747 19.62 6.00 -15.40
N PRO A 748 20.85 5.93 -15.88
CA PRO A 748 21.66 4.69 -15.86
C PRO A 748 22.06 4.26 -14.45
N MET A 749 22.15 5.20 -13.51
CA MET A 749 22.49 4.99 -12.11
C MET A 749 21.63 5.91 -11.23
N ASN A 750 21.63 5.66 -9.92
CA ASN A 750 21.11 6.62 -8.96
C ASN A 750 21.91 7.93 -9.01
N ARG A 751 21.30 9.03 -8.65
CA ARG A 751 21.93 10.35 -8.74
C ARG A 751 21.69 11.16 -7.48
N VAL A 752 22.71 11.96 -7.12
CA VAL A 752 22.56 13.10 -6.22
C VAL A 752 22.72 14.36 -7.09
N ASN A 753 21.67 15.14 -7.20
CA ASN A 753 21.63 16.29 -8.09
C ASN A 753 21.73 17.59 -7.29
N TRP A 754 22.61 18.50 -7.68
CA TRP A 754 22.65 19.85 -7.15
C TRP A 754 21.81 20.76 -8.04
N ILE A 755 20.87 21.48 -7.44
CA ILE A 755 19.90 22.29 -8.20
C ILE A 755 20.11 23.76 -7.86
N GLU A 756 20.61 24.51 -8.82
CA GLU A 756 20.78 25.95 -8.77
C GLU A 756 19.83 26.65 -9.75
N GLY A 757 19.00 27.54 -9.22
CA GLY A 757 18.06 28.30 -10.04
C GLY A 757 16.86 27.45 -10.51
N LYS A 758 16.06 28.10 -11.37
CA LYS A 758 14.81 27.54 -11.89
C LYS A 758 14.98 27.10 -13.36
N GLY A 759 14.18 26.11 -13.77
CA GLY A 759 14.06 25.70 -15.19
C GLY A 759 15.12 24.72 -15.67
N LYS A 760 15.89 24.12 -14.76
CA LYS A 760 16.90 23.13 -15.07
C LYS A 760 16.29 21.75 -15.35
N PHE A 761 16.95 20.97 -16.23
CA PHE A 761 16.56 19.62 -16.63
C PHE A 761 17.59 18.59 -16.18
N TYR A 762 17.14 17.49 -15.55
CA TYR A 762 17.98 16.49 -14.90
C TYR A 762 17.94 15.10 -15.55
N GLY A 763 17.61 15.00 -16.84
CA GLY A 763 17.95 13.88 -17.73
C GLY A 763 16.88 12.84 -18.01
N ASN A 764 15.76 12.76 -17.28
CA ASN A 764 14.69 11.83 -17.64
C ASN A 764 13.91 12.34 -18.85
N MET A 765 14.22 11.81 -20.02
CA MET A 765 13.61 12.20 -21.31
C MET A 765 12.12 11.82 -21.42
N TRP A 766 11.58 11.01 -20.52
CA TRP A 766 10.15 10.76 -20.42
C TRP A 766 9.40 11.81 -19.57
N GLY A 767 10.05 12.94 -19.28
CA GLY A 767 9.40 14.13 -18.75
C GLY A 767 8.36 14.71 -19.70
N TYR A 768 7.59 15.70 -19.23
CA TYR A 768 6.50 16.29 -20.04
C TYR A 768 7.02 17.10 -21.23
N ASN A 769 8.02 17.93 -21.02
CA ASN A 769 8.68 18.73 -22.06
C ASN A 769 10.20 18.55 -21.97
N PRO A 770 10.73 17.39 -22.37
CA PRO A 770 12.16 17.17 -22.38
C PRO A 770 12.80 18.00 -23.50
N PRO A 771 14.09 18.35 -23.40
CA PRO A 771 14.82 18.94 -24.52
C PRO A 771 14.82 17.97 -25.72
N ALA A 772 14.97 18.53 -26.92
CA ALA A 772 15.06 17.72 -28.14
C ALA A 772 16.40 16.94 -28.23
N ASP A 773 17.46 17.50 -27.63
CA ASP A 773 18.75 16.83 -27.52
C ASP A 773 18.70 15.72 -26.46
N THR A 774 19.05 14.50 -26.87
CA THR A 774 19.07 13.32 -25.98
C THR A 774 20.48 13.00 -25.47
N SER A 775 21.47 13.80 -25.80
CA SER A 775 22.83 13.60 -25.29
C SER A 775 22.99 14.01 -23.84
N GLY A 776 24.08 13.58 -23.21
CA GLY A 776 24.40 13.98 -21.84
C GLY A 776 24.65 15.49 -21.67
N ALA A 777 24.84 16.24 -22.77
CA ALA A 777 24.99 17.70 -22.74
C ALA A 777 23.64 18.45 -22.55
N ALA A 778 22.52 17.77 -22.79
CA ALA A 778 21.19 18.36 -22.67
C ALA A 778 20.69 18.41 -21.21
N MET A 779 21.37 17.76 -20.28
CA MET A 779 20.98 17.70 -18.86
C MET A 779 22.03 18.34 -17.96
N GLU A 780 21.59 18.82 -16.81
CA GLU A 780 22.49 19.17 -15.72
C GLU A 780 23.15 17.88 -15.18
N GLN A 781 24.47 17.91 -15.07
CA GLN A 781 25.20 16.76 -14.55
C GLN A 781 24.96 16.61 -13.04
N PRO A 782 24.76 15.38 -12.56
CA PRO A 782 24.62 15.17 -11.12
C PRO A 782 25.94 15.48 -10.40
N LEU A 783 25.83 15.81 -9.12
CA LEU A 783 26.96 15.92 -8.22
C LEU A 783 27.74 14.59 -8.14
N VAL A 784 27.00 13.49 -8.13
CA VAL A 784 27.56 12.13 -8.13
C VAL A 784 26.57 11.14 -8.75
N TRP A 785 27.12 10.23 -9.56
CA TRP A 785 26.46 9.02 -10.00
C TRP A 785 26.73 7.93 -8.99
N VAL A 786 25.69 7.24 -8.53
CA VAL A 786 25.81 6.18 -7.52
C VAL A 786 25.35 4.86 -8.12
N ASP A 787 26.27 3.88 -8.15
CA ASP A 787 25.96 2.55 -8.66
C ASP A 787 24.89 1.85 -7.82
N MET A 788 24.05 1.02 -8.46
CA MET A 788 22.97 0.30 -7.80
C MET A 788 23.47 -0.77 -6.81
N GLU A 789 24.66 -1.31 -7.01
CA GLU A 789 25.26 -2.24 -6.04
C GLU A 789 25.69 -1.50 -4.78
N PHE A 790 26.02 -0.20 -4.90
CA PHE A 790 26.36 0.63 -3.76
C PHE A 790 25.13 1.22 -3.06
N ASP A 791 24.14 1.72 -3.81
CA ASP A 791 22.88 2.24 -3.28
C ASP A 791 21.71 1.87 -4.20
N ARG A 792 20.70 1.18 -3.68
CA ARG A 792 19.59 0.68 -4.48
C ARG A 792 18.42 1.66 -4.61
N SER A 793 18.12 2.40 -3.57
CA SER A 793 16.96 3.32 -3.51
C SER A 793 17.32 4.50 -2.63
N PRO A 794 17.93 5.55 -3.17
CA PRO A 794 18.27 6.73 -2.40
C PRO A 794 17.01 7.38 -1.83
N SER A 795 17.10 7.88 -0.62
CA SER A 795 16.00 8.55 0.07
C SER A 795 16.41 9.94 0.56
N GLU A 796 16.26 10.26 1.82
CA GLU A 796 16.52 11.60 2.35
C GLU A 796 17.98 12.05 2.17
N LEU A 797 18.16 13.36 2.07
CA LEU A 797 19.42 14.05 2.20
C LEU A 797 19.34 15.03 3.36
N LEU A 798 20.39 15.11 4.16
CA LEU A 798 20.37 15.92 5.38
C LEU A 798 21.74 16.47 5.73
N TRP A 799 21.83 17.80 5.92
CA TRP A 799 23.02 18.41 6.48
C TRP A 799 23.14 18.12 7.98
N VAL A 800 24.33 17.70 8.41
CA VAL A 800 24.64 17.56 9.82
C VAL A 800 24.76 18.97 10.43
N ASN A 801 23.86 19.31 11.31
CA ASN A 801 23.81 20.59 12.00
C ASN A 801 23.98 20.41 13.53
N SER A 802 24.89 19.55 13.93
CA SER A 802 25.12 19.19 15.32
C SER A 802 26.60 19.05 15.65
N LYS A 803 27.09 19.92 16.52
CA LYS A 803 28.46 19.85 17.02
C LYS A 803 28.77 18.56 17.77
N LYS A 804 27.77 17.81 18.23
CA LYS A 804 27.96 16.49 18.82
C LYS A 804 28.49 15.44 17.83
N TRP A 805 28.34 15.70 16.54
CA TRP A 805 28.89 14.87 15.47
C TRP A 805 30.35 15.19 15.12
N GLY A 806 31.00 16.08 15.87
CA GLY A 806 32.41 16.38 15.76
C GLY A 806 32.82 16.84 14.36
N ALA A 807 33.76 16.11 13.73
CA ALA A 807 34.24 16.42 12.40
C ALA A 807 33.19 16.30 11.30
N LEU A 808 32.07 15.66 11.55
CA LEU A 808 30.97 15.54 10.60
C LEU A 808 29.99 16.73 10.66
N ASP A 809 30.10 17.64 11.62
CA ASP A 809 29.28 18.85 11.64
C ASP A 809 29.50 19.66 10.37
N GLY A 810 28.43 20.02 9.67
CA GLY A 810 28.49 20.66 8.36
C GLY A 810 28.66 19.73 7.17
N SER A 811 28.71 18.42 7.38
CA SER A 811 28.74 17.42 6.29
C SER A 811 27.32 17.08 5.81
N LEU A 812 27.22 16.54 4.60
CA LEU A 812 25.97 16.09 4.01
C LEU A 812 25.82 14.57 4.13
N LEU A 813 24.70 14.11 4.66
CA LEU A 813 24.32 12.70 4.70
C LEU A 813 23.33 12.38 3.58
N SER A 814 23.41 11.16 3.02
CA SER A 814 22.43 10.56 2.13
C SER A 814 21.96 9.24 2.72
N PHE A 815 20.65 9.00 2.63
CA PHE A 815 20.05 7.78 3.17
C PHE A 815 19.70 6.83 2.05
N SER A 816 19.91 5.54 2.31
CA SER A 816 19.53 4.46 1.44
C SER A 816 18.33 3.70 2.02
N TYR A 817 17.18 3.81 1.36
CA TYR A 817 16.02 3.00 1.71
C TYR A 817 16.24 1.54 1.34
N GLY A 818 16.79 1.27 0.15
CA GLY A 818 16.96 -0.09 -0.36
C GLY A 818 17.93 -0.95 0.43
N TYR A 819 18.99 -0.36 1.00
CA TYR A 819 20.03 -1.10 1.76
C TYR A 819 20.05 -0.80 3.26
N GLY A 820 19.18 0.07 3.75
CA GLY A 820 19.10 0.38 5.18
C GLY A 820 20.40 0.94 5.74
N LYS A 821 21.01 1.92 5.06
CA LYS A 821 22.28 2.51 5.46
C LYS A 821 22.28 4.02 5.31
N ILE A 822 23.24 4.67 5.97
CA ILE A 822 23.51 6.09 5.85
C ILE A 822 24.88 6.27 5.22
N GLN A 823 24.98 7.20 4.30
CA GLN A 823 26.17 7.52 3.52
C GLN A 823 26.59 8.95 3.81
N LEU A 824 27.89 9.22 3.75
CA LEU A 824 28.46 10.55 3.73
C LEU A 824 28.66 10.97 2.28
N VAL A 825 28.12 12.13 1.91
CA VAL A 825 28.35 12.75 0.60
C VAL A 825 29.56 13.65 0.70
N LEU A 826 30.61 13.32 -0.04
CA LEU A 826 31.81 14.11 -0.17
C LEU A 826 31.60 15.17 -1.26
N LEU A 827 31.93 16.40 -0.97
CA LEU A 827 31.70 17.54 -1.85
C LEU A 827 32.99 18.24 -2.16
N GLU A 828 33.20 18.58 -3.45
CA GLU A 828 34.28 19.47 -3.85
C GLU A 828 33.84 20.36 -5.00
N GLU A 829 34.52 21.49 -5.17
CA GLU A 829 34.32 22.39 -6.31
C GLU A 829 35.67 22.61 -7.01
N ILE A 830 35.71 22.27 -8.30
CA ILE A 830 36.89 22.43 -9.14
C ILE A 830 36.52 23.32 -10.32
N ASN A 831 37.19 24.47 -10.45
CA ASN A 831 36.98 25.43 -11.53
C ASN A 831 35.50 25.85 -11.69
N GLY A 832 34.77 25.98 -10.57
CA GLY A 832 33.34 26.32 -10.57
C GLY A 832 32.38 25.17 -10.85
N GLN A 833 32.91 23.96 -11.07
CA GLN A 833 32.11 22.75 -11.20
C GLN A 833 32.03 22.01 -9.87
N LYS A 834 30.80 21.81 -9.41
CA LYS A 834 30.53 20.94 -8.23
C LYS A 834 30.56 19.49 -8.64
N GLN A 835 31.27 18.70 -7.86
CA GLN A 835 31.34 17.25 -8.00
C GLN A 835 31.45 16.60 -6.62
N GLY A 836 31.24 15.28 -6.55
CA GLY A 836 31.29 14.60 -5.28
C GLY A 836 31.46 13.09 -5.38
N GLY A 837 31.44 12.47 -4.24
CA GLY A 837 31.44 11.03 -4.06
C GLY A 837 30.59 10.65 -2.88
N VAL A 838 30.27 9.37 -2.72
CA VAL A 838 29.56 8.83 -1.56
C VAL A 838 30.35 7.70 -0.94
N VAL A 839 30.36 7.68 0.39
CA VAL A 839 30.96 6.59 1.17
C VAL A 839 30.00 6.17 2.27
N ASP A 840 30.01 4.89 2.64
CA ASP A 840 29.19 4.42 3.76
C ASP A 840 29.67 5.06 5.07
N LEU A 841 28.73 5.47 5.90
CA LEU A 841 29.04 5.97 7.24
C LEU A 841 29.40 4.75 8.13
N PRO A 842 30.67 4.60 8.55
CA PRO A 842 31.10 3.38 9.23
C PRO A 842 30.45 3.23 10.60
N GLY A 843 30.11 1.98 10.96
CA GLY A 843 29.56 1.66 12.29
C GLY A 843 28.07 1.92 12.46
N VAL A 844 27.38 2.45 11.46
CA VAL A 844 25.92 2.58 11.48
C VAL A 844 25.28 1.31 10.90
N LYS A 845 24.51 0.60 11.73
CA LYS A 845 23.72 -0.57 11.33
C LYS A 845 22.27 -0.30 11.60
N LEU A 846 21.47 -0.21 10.55
CA LEU A 846 20.04 0.04 10.63
C LEU A 846 19.26 -1.27 10.48
N LEU A 847 18.10 -1.34 11.08
CA LEU A 847 17.24 -2.54 11.09
C LEU A 847 16.45 -2.70 9.80
N THR A 848 16.22 -1.60 9.09
CA THR A 848 15.39 -1.54 7.88
C THR A 848 15.84 -0.38 7.00
N GLY A 849 15.25 -0.27 5.84
CA GLY A 849 15.40 0.90 4.98
C GLY A 849 14.98 2.18 5.69
N VAL A 850 15.74 3.24 5.48
CA VAL A 850 15.51 4.55 6.09
C VAL A 850 14.93 5.49 5.06
N MET A 851 13.76 6.03 5.34
CA MET A 851 13.06 6.94 4.43
C MET A 851 13.39 8.39 4.71
N ARG A 852 13.34 8.79 5.98
CA ARG A 852 13.50 10.18 6.42
C ARG A 852 14.32 10.27 7.69
N GLY A 853 14.95 11.41 7.88
CA GLY A 853 15.68 11.72 9.10
C GLY A 853 15.68 13.20 9.46
N ARG A 854 15.81 13.50 10.74
CA ARG A 854 15.94 14.87 11.27
C ARG A 854 16.88 14.89 12.45
N PHE A 855 17.66 15.94 12.54
CA PHE A 855 18.40 16.23 13.77
C PHE A 855 17.49 16.85 14.82
N ASN A 856 17.48 16.27 15.99
CA ASN A 856 16.73 16.85 17.11
C ASN A 856 17.51 18.07 17.67
N PRO A 857 16.88 19.25 17.78
CA PRO A 857 17.59 20.47 18.17
C PRO A 857 18.04 20.50 19.63
N SER A 858 17.49 19.66 20.51
CA SER A 858 17.88 19.66 21.94
C SER A 858 19.01 18.72 22.25
N ASP A 859 18.99 17.51 21.69
CA ASP A 859 20.02 16.52 21.99
C ASP A 859 21.07 16.42 20.89
N GLY A 860 20.84 17.02 19.72
CA GLY A 860 21.75 17.02 18.57
C GLY A 860 21.95 15.64 17.95
N GLN A 861 21.08 14.68 18.23
CA GLN A 861 21.11 13.34 17.66
C GLN A 861 20.26 13.25 16.40
N LEU A 862 20.61 12.33 15.52
CA LEU A 862 19.84 12.03 14.31
C LEU A 862 18.74 11.02 14.67
N TYR A 863 17.50 11.40 14.38
CA TYR A 863 16.34 10.50 14.41
C TYR A 863 15.97 10.14 12.98
N ALA A 864 15.79 8.85 12.70
CA ALA A 864 15.52 8.34 11.36
C ALA A 864 14.42 7.29 11.38
N CYS A 865 13.60 7.23 10.31
CA CYS A 865 12.49 6.30 10.16
C CYS A 865 12.38 5.74 8.74
#